data_c63c8f4e4276073f7117fab2f53f6d38
#
_entry.id   c63c8f4e4276073f7117fab2f53f6d38
#
_cell.length_a   1.000
_cell.length_b   1.000
_cell.length_c   1.000
_cell.angle_alpha   90.00
_cell.angle_beta   90.00
_cell.angle_gamma   90.00
#
_symmetry.space_group_name_H-M   'P 1'
#
loop_
_entity.id
_entity.type
_entity.pdbx_description
1 polymer ?
#
loop_
_entity_poly.entity_id
_entity_poly.type
_entity_poly.pdbx_seq_one_letter_code
_entity_poly.pdbx_strand_id
1 'polypeptide(L)'
;MQNKSALIDKDITTYIKSYIMNRRNRRSVASVIAAVALAMAACPVSAQTKAQTAKSGANFLSPLKAAARAASRNLWGYVNNATQYPTASKQIGYMEFDAATAGNFRDLKTEDLDSRMSPNGGWSYYDGKYHAVHFTRNQASSSLVVTYYQFNTENKWHQEIAPELVSKLELIATTTATSQLTGKVYGQFYTNDLSSFEFGIIDYDKMQRTTIAPSKHKFVAMGVSSEERVYAVATDGVLYELNTITGEETEIGPTGVYVAPSSEKSYTQSGGIDQDDDTFYWAAYDADKKAALYSVDLKTGKATLIANFQYNAQILGLAIPEATPDAAAPGTPTGFSVKFENGLTKGWVSLSAPSKTYGGQTLSGDVNYSVRSGKTEVLTGTMPANSSTTKEITAPEGLNNFTVTFSNAAGKSKAAKTTAYVGYDEPNQVSFARLKIDNTSGKATVTWGKPSGSVHNGYLGDLRYDIVRYPDAKTVGTNISGLSFSETIKDKHLRNYYYGIIPVNGAKRGAERRTGAVAYGDNIVPPYYEDFSLEESLDLFNIIDENGDDNTWKWHEGKHSAYYPASSSKAADDWLITPAIQLEANHSYKVSFTARSSSAYFPEKIEAKWGNKDKVENLTNKFLAATKLPATSTTYDGTVNTTAAQTFYFGIHAISDKAMDYIYVENFSIVDNGHLNAPAAVENVKITPDQTTALKANISFRLPTKTVAGKTLAAVTKVVVTRDGVTVKEFG
;
A
#
# COMPACT_ATOMS: atom_id res chain seq x y z
N MET A 1 16.10 -7.04 -50.33
CA MET A 1 15.30 -6.27 -49.34
C MET A 1 13.89 -6.84 -49.13
N GLN A 2 13.69 -8.14 -49.23
CA GLN A 2 12.35 -8.77 -49.11
C GLN A 2 12.21 -9.79 -47.95
N ASN A 3 13.23 -9.95 -47.10
CA ASN A 3 13.21 -10.96 -46.04
C ASN A 3 13.22 -10.40 -44.58
N LYS A 4 13.06 -9.10 -44.38
CA LYS A 4 12.98 -8.51 -43.03
C LYS A 4 11.57 -8.13 -42.56
N SER A 5 10.58 -8.04 -43.43
CA SER A 5 9.20 -7.68 -43.04
C SER A 5 8.40 -8.89 -42.53
N ALA A 6 8.73 -10.10 -42.96
CA ALA A 6 8.02 -11.32 -42.56
C ALA A 6 8.40 -11.85 -41.18
N LEU A 7 9.56 -11.45 -40.63
CA LEU A 7 9.98 -11.83 -39.28
C LEU A 7 9.38 -10.93 -38.16
N ILE A 8 9.12 -9.68 -38.50
CA ILE A 8 8.53 -8.71 -37.53
C ILE A 8 7.05 -9.02 -37.28
N ASP A 9 6.32 -9.46 -38.31
CA ASP A 9 4.89 -9.82 -38.18
C ASP A 9 4.66 -11.12 -37.36
N LYS A 10 5.61 -12.06 -37.40
CA LYS A 10 5.50 -13.29 -36.61
C LYS A 10 5.73 -13.08 -35.11
N ASP A 11 6.66 -12.21 -34.76
CA ASP A 11 7.00 -11.95 -33.34
C ASP A 11 5.91 -11.10 -32.66
N ILE A 12 5.34 -10.13 -33.37
CA ILE A 12 4.25 -9.30 -32.82
C ILE A 12 2.97 -10.16 -32.63
N THR A 13 2.66 -11.04 -33.57
CA THR A 13 1.48 -11.90 -33.46
C THR A 13 1.64 -12.94 -32.35
N THR A 14 2.84 -13.44 -32.10
CA THR A 14 3.15 -14.39 -31.02
C THR A 14 3.14 -13.68 -29.67
N TYR A 15 3.64 -12.43 -29.60
CA TYR A 15 3.62 -11.61 -28.38
C TYR A 15 2.20 -11.22 -27.97
N ILE A 16 1.36 -10.86 -28.92
CA ILE A 16 -0.06 -10.54 -28.69
C ILE A 16 -0.84 -11.78 -28.26
N LYS A 17 -0.59 -12.95 -28.83
CA LYS A 17 -1.22 -14.20 -28.38
C LYS A 17 -0.79 -14.63 -26.98
N SER A 18 0.49 -14.47 -26.64
CA SER A 18 1.01 -14.74 -25.30
C SER A 18 0.44 -13.76 -24.25
N TYR A 19 0.29 -12.49 -24.61
CA TYR A 19 -0.27 -11.47 -23.71
C TYR A 19 -1.77 -11.64 -23.47
N ILE A 20 -2.54 -12.12 -24.45
CA ILE A 20 -3.98 -12.38 -24.31
C ILE A 20 -4.26 -13.66 -23.52
N MET A 21 -3.36 -14.65 -23.56
CA MET A 21 -3.53 -15.87 -22.78
C MET A 21 -3.16 -15.75 -21.30
N ASN A 22 -2.33 -14.75 -20.91
CA ASN A 22 -1.88 -14.58 -19.52
C ASN A 22 -2.66 -13.55 -18.71
N ARG A 23 -3.70 -12.91 -19.28
CA ARG A 23 -4.60 -12.03 -18.52
C ARG A 23 -6.06 -12.41 -18.75
N ARG A 24 -6.56 -13.34 -17.97
CA ARG A 24 -8.00 -13.48 -17.71
C ARG A 24 -8.47 -12.38 -16.74
N ASN A 25 -8.44 -11.14 -17.21
CA ASN A 25 -9.28 -10.08 -16.67
C ASN A 25 -9.87 -9.31 -17.83
N ARG A 26 -11.15 -9.56 -18.08
CA ARG A 26 -11.96 -8.90 -19.09
C ARG A 26 -12.10 -7.42 -18.74
N ARG A 27 -11.25 -6.56 -19.28
CA ARG A 27 -11.62 -5.19 -19.60
C ARG A 27 -11.73 -5.09 -21.11
N SER A 28 -12.82 -4.51 -21.58
CA SER A 28 -13.31 -4.61 -22.93
C SER A 28 -12.25 -4.31 -24.00
N VAL A 29 -12.20 -5.15 -25.02
CA VAL A 29 -11.37 -5.02 -26.23
C VAL A 29 -11.52 -3.66 -26.94
N ALA A 30 -12.61 -2.94 -26.68
CA ALA A 30 -12.88 -1.61 -27.22
C ALA A 30 -11.89 -0.52 -26.72
N SER A 31 -11.39 -0.62 -25.47
CA SER A 31 -10.47 0.39 -24.91
C SER A 31 -9.04 0.25 -25.43
N VAL A 32 -8.65 -0.95 -25.83
CA VAL A 32 -7.30 -1.20 -26.38
C VAL A 32 -7.22 -0.77 -27.86
N ILE A 33 -8.31 -0.92 -28.61
CA ILE A 33 -8.37 -0.49 -30.02
C ILE A 33 -8.38 1.05 -30.14
N ALA A 34 -9.01 1.76 -29.18
CA ALA A 34 -9.01 3.22 -29.15
C ALA A 34 -7.62 3.81 -28.84
N ALA A 35 -6.83 3.16 -27.96
CA ALA A 35 -5.48 3.60 -27.63
C ALA A 35 -4.47 3.43 -28.79
N VAL A 36 -4.63 2.36 -29.57
CA VAL A 36 -3.78 2.12 -30.76
C VAL A 36 -4.15 3.03 -31.94
N ALA A 37 -5.43 3.36 -32.08
CA ALA A 37 -5.87 4.29 -33.13
C ALA A 37 -5.45 5.74 -32.86
N LEU A 38 -5.33 6.17 -31.60
CA LEU A 38 -4.87 7.52 -31.23
C LEU A 38 -3.36 7.70 -31.41
N ALA A 39 -2.57 6.63 -31.31
CA ALA A 39 -1.12 6.66 -31.52
C ALA A 39 -0.71 6.74 -33.00
N MET A 40 -1.61 6.40 -33.92
CA MET A 40 -1.34 6.48 -35.39
C MET A 40 -1.83 7.76 -36.06
N ALA A 41 -2.55 8.63 -35.35
CA ALA A 41 -3.12 9.87 -35.90
C ALA A 41 -2.28 11.14 -35.65
N ALA A 42 -1.10 11.02 -35.02
CA ALA A 42 -0.27 12.17 -34.65
C ALA A 42 1.13 12.15 -35.29
N CYS A 43 1.22 11.95 -36.60
CA CYS A 43 2.42 12.27 -37.37
C CYS A 43 2.05 12.93 -38.69
N PRO A 44 2.23 14.23 -38.88
CA PRO A 44 2.33 14.80 -40.21
C PRO A 44 3.80 14.94 -40.63
N VAL A 45 4.13 14.24 -41.70
CA VAL A 45 5.31 14.48 -42.52
C VAL A 45 5.12 15.78 -43.28
N SER A 46 6.06 16.71 -43.19
CA SER A 46 6.42 17.54 -44.36
C SER A 46 7.85 18.06 -44.22
N ALA A 47 8.64 17.63 -45.16
CA ALA A 47 9.94 18.22 -45.48
C ALA A 47 9.74 19.47 -46.35
N GLN A 48 10.58 20.48 -46.13
CA GLN A 48 11.39 21.13 -47.16
C GLN A 48 12.13 22.38 -46.64
N THR A 49 13.43 22.23 -46.63
CA THR A 49 14.53 23.01 -47.24
C THR A 49 14.50 24.54 -47.35
N LYS A 50 15.65 25.06 -46.97
CA LYS A 50 16.52 26.18 -47.43
C LYS A 50 16.50 27.45 -46.60
N ALA A 51 17.57 27.66 -45.89
CA ALA A 51 18.80 28.39 -46.21
C ALA A 51 18.78 29.93 -45.99
N GLN A 52 19.74 30.34 -45.16
CA GLN A 52 20.49 31.61 -45.13
C GLN A 52 19.75 32.88 -44.64
N THR A 53 20.20 33.56 -43.65
CA THR A 53 21.41 34.36 -43.47
C THR A 53 21.32 35.14 -42.13
N ALA A 54 22.44 35.30 -41.53
CA ALA A 54 22.86 36.09 -40.39
C ALA A 54 22.15 37.44 -40.14
N LYS A 55 21.92 37.81 -38.93
CA LYS A 55 22.64 38.83 -38.15
C LYS A 55 21.96 39.20 -36.82
N SER A 56 22.81 39.27 -35.83
CA SER A 56 22.86 40.19 -34.70
C SER A 56 21.78 40.14 -33.63
N GLY A 57 22.23 39.77 -32.45
CA GLY A 57 21.91 40.54 -31.25
C GLY A 57 20.52 40.34 -30.66
N ALA A 58 20.33 39.27 -29.93
CA ALA A 58 19.31 39.29 -28.91
C ALA A 58 19.84 38.56 -27.66
N ASN A 59 19.90 39.31 -26.61
CA ASN A 59 20.24 38.95 -25.26
C ASN A 59 19.76 37.57 -24.84
N PHE A 60 20.71 36.72 -24.52
CA PHE A 60 20.51 35.61 -23.61
C PHE A 60 20.30 36.18 -22.19
N LEU A 61 19.06 36.46 -21.84
CA LEU A 61 18.63 36.70 -20.46
C LEU A 61 17.50 35.73 -20.16
N SER A 62 17.85 34.60 -19.64
CA SER A 62 17.14 33.86 -18.61
C SER A 62 17.65 32.43 -18.54
N PRO A 63 18.16 32.02 -17.44
CA PRO A 63 17.43 31.39 -16.34
C PRO A 63 17.75 31.96 -14.93
N LEU A 64 18.07 33.24 -14.84
CA LEU A 64 18.47 33.87 -13.56
C LEU A 64 17.32 34.26 -12.63
N LYS A 65 16.06 34.19 -13.04
CA LYS A 65 14.93 34.62 -12.18
C LYS A 65 14.48 33.59 -11.15
N ALA A 66 14.70 32.28 -11.35
CA ALA A 66 14.40 31.28 -10.34
C ALA A 66 15.53 31.17 -9.29
N ALA A 67 16.78 31.34 -9.72
CA ALA A 67 17.94 31.36 -8.81
C ALA A 67 18.00 32.61 -7.93
N ALA A 68 17.51 33.77 -8.38
CA ALA A 68 17.57 35.01 -7.63
C ALA A 68 16.62 35.08 -6.40
N ARG A 69 15.65 34.15 -6.28
CA ARG A 69 14.75 34.10 -5.11
C ARG A 69 15.24 33.12 -4.04
N ALA A 70 16.02 32.12 -4.40
CA ALA A 70 16.74 31.26 -3.45
C ALA A 70 17.85 32.01 -2.70
N ALA A 71 18.33 33.13 -3.24
CA ALA A 71 19.51 33.87 -2.78
C ALA A 71 19.37 34.56 -1.42
N SER A 72 18.25 34.46 -0.72
CA SER A 72 18.04 35.10 0.60
C SER A 72 17.44 34.18 1.67
N ARG A 73 17.38 32.86 1.42
CA ARG A 73 16.78 31.91 2.38
C ARG A 73 17.88 31.24 3.19
N ASN A 74 17.86 31.40 4.49
CA ASN A 74 18.69 30.63 5.39
C ASN A 74 18.00 29.31 5.72
N LEU A 75 18.75 28.23 5.68
CA LEU A 75 18.35 26.88 6.04
C LEU A 75 19.11 26.46 7.30
N TRP A 76 18.50 25.57 8.06
CA TRP A 76 19.11 24.95 9.22
C TRP A 76 19.30 23.46 8.98
N GLY A 77 20.32 22.87 9.62
CA GLY A 77 20.54 21.45 9.60
C GLY A 77 21.68 21.04 10.50
N TYR A 78 21.76 19.75 10.78
CA TYR A 78 22.88 19.17 11.50
C TYR A 78 23.98 18.77 10.52
N VAL A 79 25.14 19.41 10.63
CA VAL A 79 26.31 19.09 9.82
C VAL A 79 26.99 17.85 10.38
N ASN A 80 27.12 16.82 9.57
CA ASN A 80 27.78 15.58 9.89
C ASN A 80 28.87 15.27 8.85
N ASN A 81 29.97 14.66 9.29
CA ASN A 81 31.01 14.11 8.42
C ASN A 81 31.62 15.08 7.42
N ALA A 82 31.86 16.33 7.83
CA ALA A 82 32.61 17.29 7.02
C ALA A 82 34.07 16.88 6.93
N THR A 83 34.41 16.04 5.93
CA THR A 83 35.74 15.42 5.75
C THR A 83 36.83 16.40 5.35
N GLN A 84 36.48 17.65 5.02
CA GLN A 84 37.40 18.66 4.51
C GLN A 84 37.54 19.91 5.41
N TYR A 85 36.96 19.90 6.62
CA TYR A 85 37.20 21.01 7.55
C TYR A 85 38.71 21.10 7.89
N PRO A 86 39.29 22.30 7.89
CA PRO A 86 40.62 22.51 8.41
C PRO A 86 40.69 21.99 9.85
N THR A 87 41.73 21.25 10.16
CA THR A 87 41.88 20.44 11.39
C THR A 87 41.79 21.19 12.73
N ALA A 88 41.55 22.50 12.75
CA ALA A 88 41.52 23.32 13.97
C ALA A 88 40.09 23.48 14.58
N SER A 89 39.03 23.16 13.85
CA SER A 89 37.66 23.20 14.41
C SER A 89 36.82 22.18 13.65
N LYS A 90 36.61 21.02 14.25
CA LYS A 90 35.57 20.09 13.80
C LYS A 90 34.21 20.74 14.08
N GLN A 91 33.68 21.51 13.13
CA GLN A 91 32.33 22.04 13.24
C GLN A 91 31.37 20.93 12.87
N ILE A 92 30.99 20.15 13.84
CA ILE A 92 29.90 19.18 13.79
C ILE A 92 28.81 19.76 14.70
N GLY A 93 27.58 19.85 14.24
CA GLY A 93 26.48 20.36 15.03
C GLY A 93 25.41 21.04 14.21
N TYR A 94 24.49 21.68 14.88
CA TYR A 94 23.42 22.43 14.22
C TYR A 94 23.95 23.75 13.67
N MET A 95 23.73 23.97 12.38
CA MET A 95 24.23 25.15 11.68
C MET A 95 23.14 25.76 10.81
N GLU A 96 23.25 27.09 10.67
CA GLU A 96 22.55 27.85 9.64
C GLU A 96 23.46 27.99 8.42
N PHE A 97 22.91 27.93 7.23
CA PHE A 97 23.61 28.16 5.99
C PHE A 97 22.71 28.83 4.94
N ASP A 98 23.33 29.52 4.00
CA ASP A 98 22.64 30.19 2.90
C ASP A 98 22.26 29.18 1.82
N ALA A 99 20.97 29.14 1.45
CA ALA A 99 20.45 28.21 0.43
C ALA A 99 21.09 28.44 -0.95
N ALA A 100 21.40 29.68 -1.33
CA ALA A 100 21.94 29.98 -2.66
C ALA A 100 23.38 29.48 -2.86
N THR A 101 24.17 29.41 -1.80
CA THR A 101 25.59 29.08 -1.86
C THR A 101 25.89 27.72 -1.25
N ALA A 102 24.93 27.12 -0.52
CA ALA A 102 25.15 25.94 0.32
C ALA A 102 26.40 26.08 1.22
N GLY A 103 26.63 27.30 1.71
CA GLY A 103 27.82 27.68 2.46
C GLY A 103 27.49 28.75 3.49
N ASN A 104 28.52 29.51 3.92
CA ASN A 104 28.38 30.53 4.97
C ASN A 104 27.84 29.95 6.27
N PHE A 105 28.34 28.76 6.64
CA PHE A 105 27.91 28.07 7.85
C PHE A 105 28.11 28.94 9.09
N ARG A 106 27.05 29.10 9.87
CA ARG A 106 27.02 29.79 11.15
C ARG A 106 26.57 28.80 12.22
N ASP A 107 27.38 28.69 13.27
CA ASP A 107 27.05 27.81 14.40
C ASP A 107 25.78 28.31 15.11
N LEU A 108 24.80 27.44 15.20
CA LEU A 108 23.62 27.58 16.05
C LEU A 108 23.84 26.90 17.39
N LYS A 109 24.36 25.68 17.34
CA LYS A 109 24.81 24.92 18.49
C LYS A 109 25.90 23.93 18.08
N THR A 110 27.11 24.17 18.57
CA THR A 110 28.20 23.20 18.51
C THR A 110 27.93 22.15 19.59
N GLU A 111 27.63 20.95 19.22
CA GLU A 111 27.65 19.80 20.10
C GLU A 111 28.51 18.73 19.50
N ASP A 112 29.51 18.34 20.22
CA ASP A 112 30.22 17.08 20.01
C ASP A 112 29.25 15.98 20.49
N LEU A 113 28.25 15.68 19.67
CA LEU A 113 27.38 14.55 19.91
C LEU A 113 28.29 13.35 20.02
N ASP A 114 28.18 12.61 21.11
CA ASP A 114 28.96 11.44 21.48
C ASP A 114 29.41 10.70 20.22
N SER A 115 30.72 10.46 20.06
CA SER A 115 31.32 9.77 18.90
C SER A 115 30.74 8.38 18.62
N ARG A 116 29.89 7.89 19.52
CA ARG A 116 29.11 6.66 19.41
C ARG A 116 27.79 6.83 18.66
N MET A 117 27.38 8.07 18.34
CA MET A 117 26.14 8.31 17.61
C MET A 117 26.36 8.04 16.14
N SER A 118 25.75 6.98 15.65
CA SER A 118 25.58 6.77 14.23
C SER A 118 24.54 7.77 13.73
N PRO A 119 24.87 8.65 12.80
CA PRO A 119 23.90 9.55 12.21
C PRO A 119 22.93 8.73 11.39
N ASN A 120 21.73 8.52 11.93
CA ASN A 120 20.70 7.76 11.26
C ASN A 120 19.47 8.60 11.07
N GLY A 121 19.07 8.71 9.83
CA GLY A 121 17.73 9.02 9.44
C GLY A 121 17.21 10.39 9.75
N GLY A 122 15.92 10.41 9.87
CA GLY A 122 15.16 11.62 9.91
C GLY A 122 15.22 12.33 11.25
N TRP A 123 15.88 13.45 11.27
CA TRP A 123 15.74 14.43 12.33
C TRP A 123 14.71 15.45 11.92
N SER A 124 13.84 15.82 12.83
CA SER A 124 12.71 16.71 12.55
C SER A 124 12.87 18.03 13.29
N TYR A 125 12.54 19.13 12.63
CA TYR A 125 12.34 20.42 13.29
C TYR A 125 10.84 20.73 13.34
N TYR A 126 10.32 20.86 14.54
CA TYR A 126 8.91 21.12 14.77
C TYR A 126 8.71 21.90 16.07
N ASP A 127 7.82 22.91 16.06
CA ASP A 127 7.44 23.73 17.22
C ASP A 127 8.64 24.28 18.00
N GLY A 128 9.58 24.89 17.28
CA GLY A 128 10.79 25.46 17.87
C GLY A 128 11.79 24.45 18.41
N LYS A 129 11.64 23.17 18.11
CA LYS A 129 12.48 22.10 18.64
C LYS A 129 13.03 21.21 17.54
N TYR A 130 14.28 20.79 17.68
CA TYR A 130 14.82 19.67 16.92
C TYR A 130 14.66 18.38 17.70
N HIS A 131 14.14 17.37 17.02
CA HIS A 131 13.95 16.02 17.50
C HIS A 131 14.88 15.08 16.73
N ALA A 132 15.75 14.37 17.44
CA ALA A 132 16.70 13.45 16.85
C ALA A 132 16.61 12.10 17.54
N VAL A 133 16.38 11.04 16.75
CA VAL A 133 16.37 9.65 17.21
C VAL A 133 17.57 8.96 16.63
N HIS A 134 18.39 8.39 17.50
CA HIS A 134 19.61 7.67 17.14
C HIS A 134 19.55 6.23 17.57
N PHE A 135 20.32 5.39 16.91
CA PHE A 135 20.63 4.09 17.47
C PHE A 135 22.14 3.85 17.55
N THR A 136 22.53 3.14 18.56
CA THR A 136 23.90 2.60 18.71
C THR A 136 23.80 1.10 18.95
N ARG A 137 24.84 0.38 18.56
CA ARG A 137 24.96 -1.04 18.92
C ARG A 137 25.69 -1.16 20.26
N ASN A 138 25.06 -1.75 21.26
CA ASN A 138 25.72 -2.07 22.50
C ASN A 138 26.80 -3.13 22.24
N GLN A 139 28.05 -2.77 22.50
CA GLN A 139 29.19 -3.66 22.22
C GLN A 139 29.19 -4.94 23.06
N ALA A 140 28.58 -4.91 24.25
CA ALA A 140 28.57 -6.06 25.15
C ALA A 140 27.43 -7.06 24.84
N SER A 141 26.28 -6.57 24.37
CA SER A 141 25.08 -7.40 24.12
C SER A 141 24.73 -7.55 22.64
N SER A 142 25.44 -6.86 21.74
CA SER A 142 25.08 -6.72 20.32
C SER A 142 23.66 -6.17 20.04
N SER A 143 22.92 -5.79 21.08
CA SER A 143 21.59 -5.20 20.95
C SER A 143 21.67 -3.76 20.46
N LEU A 144 20.63 -3.32 19.73
CA LEU A 144 20.48 -1.92 19.35
C LEU A 144 19.88 -1.14 20.53
N VAL A 145 20.46 0.04 20.75
CA VAL A 145 20.02 1.00 21.77
C VAL A 145 19.55 2.26 21.06
N VAL A 146 18.32 2.64 21.29
CA VAL A 146 17.72 3.84 20.73
C VAL A 146 17.79 4.98 21.74
N THR A 147 18.27 6.13 21.30
CA THR A 147 18.38 7.34 22.13
C THR A 147 17.66 8.49 21.44
N TYR A 148 16.88 9.22 22.22
CA TYR A 148 16.14 10.39 21.76
C TYR A 148 16.73 11.67 22.35
N TYR A 149 16.85 12.69 21.52
CA TYR A 149 17.31 14.04 21.87
C TYR A 149 16.31 15.07 21.42
N GLN A 150 16.07 16.09 22.26
CA GLN A 150 15.27 17.24 21.93
C GLN A 150 16.05 18.51 22.27
N PHE A 151 16.16 19.44 21.31
CA PHE A 151 16.81 20.72 21.50
C PHE A 151 15.82 21.85 21.26
N ASN A 152 15.59 22.68 22.27
CA ASN A 152 14.74 23.87 22.19
C ASN A 152 15.52 25.03 21.56
N THR A 153 15.17 25.36 20.30
CA THR A 153 15.88 26.40 19.52
C THR A 153 15.59 27.82 20.01
N GLU A 154 14.42 28.01 20.65
CA GLU A 154 14.00 29.30 21.22
C GLU A 154 14.64 29.56 22.57
N ASN A 155 15.04 28.52 23.29
CA ASN A 155 15.76 28.61 24.56
C ASN A 155 17.26 28.32 24.40
N LYS A 156 17.94 29.05 23.53
CA LYS A 156 19.40 28.94 23.29
C LYS A 156 19.85 27.51 23.00
N TRP A 157 19.03 26.75 22.32
CA TRP A 157 19.30 25.34 21.99
C TRP A 157 19.52 24.44 23.21
N HIS A 158 18.85 24.79 24.30
CA HIS A 158 18.91 23.99 25.51
C HIS A 158 18.34 22.58 25.25
N GLN A 159 19.06 21.57 25.68
CA GLN A 159 18.58 20.20 25.66
C GLN A 159 17.58 20.01 26.81
N GLU A 160 16.30 19.87 26.48
CA GLU A 160 15.21 19.74 27.46
C GLU A 160 14.99 18.30 27.94
N ILE A 161 15.31 17.33 27.09
CA ILE A 161 15.20 15.89 27.42
C ILE A 161 16.60 15.32 27.43
N ALA A 162 16.99 14.72 28.55
CA ALA A 162 18.21 13.94 28.63
C ALA A 162 18.12 12.73 27.69
N PRO A 163 19.24 12.24 27.13
CA PRO A 163 19.22 11.04 26.32
C PRO A 163 18.66 9.87 27.13
N GLU A 164 17.47 9.42 26.79
CA GLU A 164 16.87 8.24 27.38
C GLU A 164 17.11 7.03 26.47
N LEU A 165 17.46 5.93 27.09
CA LEU A 165 17.54 4.66 26.37
C LEU A 165 16.13 4.16 26.12
N VAL A 166 15.68 4.28 24.88
CA VAL A 166 14.38 3.79 24.44
C VAL A 166 14.61 2.52 23.64
N SER A 167 14.13 1.39 24.13
CA SER A 167 14.22 0.11 23.41
C SER A 167 13.14 -0.03 22.33
N LYS A 168 12.90 1.06 21.55
CA LYS A 168 11.85 1.13 20.53
C LYS A 168 12.47 1.36 19.17
N LEU A 169 12.84 0.29 18.49
CA LEU A 169 13.45 0.34 17.15
C LEU A 169 12.51 0.94 16.10
N GLU A 170 11.22 0.82 16.33
CA GLU A 170 10.18 1.38 15.45
C GLU A 170 10.20 2.91 15.32
N LEU A 171 10.92 3.62 16.19
CA LEU A 171 11.08 5.08 16.11
C LEU A 171 12.23 5.54 15.22
N ILE A 172 13.04 4.61 14.73
CA ILE A 172 14.19 4.94 13.87
C ILE A 172 13.71 5.23 12.47
N ALA A 173 13.89 6.47 12.02
CA ALA A 173 13.51 6.90 10.68
C ALA A 173 14.71 6.95 9.73
N THR A 174 14.49 6.64 8.45
CA THR A 174 15.46 6.92 7.39
C THR A 174 15.44 8.38 6.99
N THR A 175 14.25 8.99 6.98
CA THR A 175 14.02 10.41 6.71
C THR A 175 12.67 10.81 7.28
N THR A 176 12.50 12.09 7.55
CA THR A 176 11.24 12.68 8.04
C THR A 176 10.86 13.94 7.27
N ALA A 177 9.58 14.28 7.32
CA ALA A 177 9.01 15.49 6.76
C ALA A 177 8.01 16.10 7.75
N THR A 178 8.20 17.36 8.10
CA THR A 178 7.34 18.06 9.07
C THR A 178 6.41 19.02 8.37
N SER A 179 5.10 18.88 8.63
CA SER A 179 4.16 19.94 8.31
C SER A 179 4.27 21.06 9.34
N GLN A 180 4.74 22.22 8.93
CA GLN A 180 4.76 23.41 9.79
C GLN A 180 3.37 23.97 10.09
N LEU A 181 2.36 23.47 9.40
CA LEU A 181 0.98 23.89 9.54
C LEU A 181 0.20 23.02 10.53
N THR A 182 0.23 21.70 10.34
CA THR A 182 -0.55 20.77 11.17
C THR A 182 0.27 20.18 12.33
N GLY A 183 1.58 20.38 12.31
CA GLY A 183 2.49 19.79 13.29
C GLY A 183 2.71 18.28 13.13
N LYS A 184 2.15 17.67 12.08
CA LYS A 184 2.37 16.26 11.82
C LYS A 184 3.79 16.03 11.31
N VAL A 185 4.46 15.04 11.87
CA VAL A 185 5.77 14.60 11.39
C VAL A 185 5.60 13.24 10.73
N TYR A 186 5.65 13.23 9.41
CA TYR A 186 5.68 12.02 8.60
C TYR A 186 7.11 11.48 8.52
N GLY A 187 7.26 10.18 8.34
CA GLY A 187 8.57 9.58 8.17
C GLY A 187 8.51 8.20 7.56
N GLN A 188 9.65 7.75 7.06
CA GLN A 188 9.87 6.34 6.77
C GLN A 188 10.69 5.74 7.90
N PHE A 189 10.15 4.71 8.53
CA PHE A 189 10.70 4.07 9.73
C PHE A 189 11.11 2.64 9.43
N TYR A 190 12.07 2.12 10.18
CA TYR A 190 12.35 0.69 10.16
C TYR A 190 11.23 -0.13 10.81
N THR A 191 11.02 -1.34 10.30
CA THR A 191 10.28 -2.36 11.04
C THR A 191 11.05 -2.80 12.29
N ASN A 192 10.38 -3.39 13.28
CA ASN A 192 11.03 -3.81 14.54
C ASN A 192 12.16 -4.81 14.34
N ASP A 193 12.12 -5.61 13.27
CA ASP A 193 13.15 -6.57 12.89
C ASP A 193 14.24 -5.96 12.00
N LEU A 194 14.12 -4.68 11.65
CA LEU A 194 15.02 -3.93 10.75
C LEU A 194 15.12 -4.52 9.33
N SER A 195 14.17 -5.35 8.91
CA SER A 195 14.20 -6.04 7.62
C SER A 195 13.60 -5.21 6.48
N SER A 196 12.68 -4.29 6.81
CA SER A 196 11.94 -3.48 5.85
C SER A 196 11.62 -2.08 6.40
N PHE A 197 10.81 -1.33 5.67
CA PHE A 197 10.46 0.05 5.99
C PHE A 197 8.94 0.23 5.97
N GLU A 198 8.46 1.16 6.81
CA GLU A 198 7.07 1.55 6.89
C GLU A 198 6.93 3.07 6.85
N PHE A 199 5.97 3.56 6.08
CA PHE A 199 5.57 4.95 6.08
C PHE A 199 4.59 5.19 7.23
N GLY A 200 4.79 6.28 7.99
CA GLY A 200 3.94 6.57 9.15
C GLY A 200 4.11 7.97 9.69
N ILE A 201 3.50 8.20 10.84
CA ILE A 201 3.55 9.45 11.60
C ILE A 201 4.18 9.16 12.95
N ILE A 202 5.06 10.03 13.41
CA ILE A 202 5.61 10.00 14.77
C ILE A 202 4.99 11.10 15.63
N ASP A 203 4.61 10.72 16.85
CA ASP A 203 4.21 11.61 17.93
C ASP A 203 5.36 11.63 18.96
N TYR A 204 6.11 12.72 19.00
CA TYR A 204 7.26 12.84 19.88
C TYR A 204 6.88 13.06 21.35
N ASP A 205 5.68 13.58 21.64
CA ASP A 205 5.21 13.75 23.02
C ASP A 205 4.87 12.40 23.65
N LYS A 206 4.34 11.48 22.85
CA LYS A 206 4.02 10.11 23.30
C LYS A 206 5.12 9.11 23.02
N MET A 207 6.13 9.50 22.26
CA MET A 207 7.15 8.58 21.73
C MET A 207 6.52 7.34 21.09
N GLN A 208 5.61 7.59 20.16
CA GLN A 208 4.85 6.57 19.46
C GLN A 208 4.82 6.83 17.96
N ARG A 209 4.89 5.76 17.20
CA ARG A 209 4.68 5.76 15.76
C ARG A 209 3.30 5.19 15.44
N THR A 210 2.63 5.79 14.47
CA THR A 210 1.45 5.24 13.81
C THR A 210 1.85 4.87 12.39
N THR A 211 1.87 3.58 12.06
CA THR A 211 2.12 3.09 10.71
C THR A 211 0.91 3.38 9.82
N ILE A 212 1.16 3.91 8.62
CA ILE A 212 0.15 4.10 7.57
C ILE A 212 0.19 2.90 6.63
N ALA A 213 1.37 2.54 6.11
CA ALA A 213 1.55 1.39 5.23
C ALA A 213 3.02 0.92 5.17
N PRO A 214 3.29 -0.33 4.74
CA PRO A 214 4.62 -0.75 4.33
C PRO A 214 5.12 0.09 3.14
N SER A 215 6.41 0.45 3.14
CA SER A 215 7.04 1.16 2.04
C SER A 215 7.66 0.19 1.03
N LYS A 216 7.48 0.49 -0.26
CA LYS A 216 8.10 -0.26 -1.37
C LYS A 216 9.52 0.22 -1.67
N HIS A 217 9.76 1.53 -1.49
CA HIS A 217 11.04 2.18 -1.76
C HIS A 217 11.67 2.67 -0.46
N LYS A 218 12.99 2.81 -0.46
CA LYS A 218 13.72 3.44 0.64
C LYS A 218 13.97 4.90 0.32
N PHE A 219 13.49 5.80 1.18
CA PHE A 219 13.59 7.23 0.99
C PHE A 219 14.80 7.84 1.71
N VAL A 220 15.41 8.85 1.12
CA VAL A 220 16.57 9.57 1.63
C VAL A 220 16.32 11.04 1.94
N ALA A 221 15.24 11.59 1.38
CA ALA A 221 14.79 12.95 1.65
C ALA A 221 13.27 13.02 1.54
N MET A 222 12.62 13.75 2.42
CA MET A 222 11.18 13.96 2.42
C MET A 222 10.84 15.42 2.72
N GLY A 223 9.68 15.87 2.25
CA GLY A 223 9.14 17.18 2.54
C GLY A 223 7.62 17.22 2.44
N VAL A 224 6.98 18.15 3.15
CA VAL A 224 5.54 18.40 3.10
C VAL A 224 5.30 19.74 2.39
N SER A 225 4.50 19.73 1.33
CA SER A 225 4.15 20.93 0.57
C SER A 225 3.14 21.83 1.31
N SER A 226 2.92 23.04 0.78
CA SER A 226 1.89 23.96 1.28
C SER A 226 0.46 23.39 1.18
N GLU A 227 0.25 22.35 0.38
CA GLU A 227 -1.01 21.61 0.20
C GLU A 227 -1.11 20.36 1.07
N GLU A 228 -0.22 20.19 2.04
CA GLU A 228 -0.14 18.99 2.91
C GLU A 228 0.14 17.68 2.15
N ARG A 229 0.75 17.73 0.97
CA ARG A 229 1.20 16.56 0.24
C ARG A 229 2.62 16.21 0.66
N VAL A 230 2.87 14.94 0.84
CA VAL A 230 4.19 14.42 1.20
C VAL A 230 4.92 13.96 -0.05
N TYR A 231 6.12 14.47 -0.25
CA TYR A 231 7.01 14.09 -1.34
C TYR A 231 8.28 13.48 -0.78
N ALA A 232 8.82 12.48 -1.48
CA ALA A 232 10.04 11.80 -1.05
C ALA A 232 10.93 11.42 -2.23
N VAL A 233 12.22 11.61 -2.07
CA VAL A 233 13.25 11.09 -2.99
C VAL A 233 13.72 9.74 -2.48
N ALA A 234 13.67 8.73 -3.34
CA ALA A 234 14.10 7.38 -3.01
C ALA A 234 15.56 7.11 -3.41
N THR A 235 16.09 5.99 -2.93
CA THR A 235 17.48 5.56 -3.23
C THR A 235 17.73 5.24 -4.71
N ASP A 236 16.68 5.01 -5.49
CA ASP A 236 16.74 4.87 -6.96
C ASP A 236 16.89 6.20 -7.69
N GLY A 237 16.87 7.33 -6.95
CA GLY A 237 16.96 8.68 -7.52
C GLY A 237 15.66 9.19 -8.12
N VAL A 238 14.53 8.62 -7.75
CA VAL A 238 13.20 9.01 -8.24
C VAL A 238 12.43 9.76 -7.15
N LEU A 239 11.63 10.76 -7.55
CA LEU A 239 10.70 11.46 -6.69
C LEU A 239 9.35 10.76 -6.70
N TYR A 240 8.79 10.55 -5.51
CA TYR A 240 7.46 9.98 -5.28
C TYR A 240 6.57 10.94 -4.49
N GLU A 241 5.27 10.94 -4.76
CA GLU A 241 4.24 11.48 -3.87
C GLU A 241 3.67 10.35 -3.03
N LEU A 242 3.55 10.56 -1.71
CA LEU A 242 3.05 9.57 -0.75
C LEU A 242 1.65 9.94 -0.30
N ASN A 243 0.70 9.05 -0.48
CA ASN A 243 -0.66 9.23 0.04
C ASN A 243 -0.64 9.12 1.56
N THR A 244 -1.02 10.18 2.26
CA THR A 244 -0.96 10.26 3.74
C THR A 244 -2.04 9.43 4.46
N ILE A 245 -2.94 8.79 3.71
CA ILE A 245 -4.02 7.94 4.23
C ILE A 245 -3.75 6.47 3.91
N THR A 246 -3.42 6.18 2.64
CA THR A 246 -3.25 4.79 2.17
C THR A 246 -1.79 4.35 2.12
N GLY A 247 -0.85 5.29 2.18
CA GLY A 247 0.57 5.04 1.99
C GLY A 247 0.97 4.72 0.55
N GLU A 248 0.07 4.87 -0.42
CA GLU A 248 0.37 4.63 -1.83
C GLU A 248 1.50 5.55 -2.30
N GLU A 249 2.50 4.96 -2.94
CA GLU A 249 3.66 5.63 -3.50
C GLU A 249 3.43 5.86 -4.99
N THR A 250 3.18 7.10 -5.38
CA THR A 250 2.96 7.50 -6.79
C THR A 250 4.24 8.09 -7.35
N GLU A 251 4.80 7.47 -8.38
CA GLU A 251 5.98 7.98 -9.08
C GLU A 251 5.68 9.31 -9.79
N ILE A 252 6.53 10.32 -9.53
CA ILE A 252 6.51 11.62 -10.24
C ILE A 252 7.53 11.60 -11.39
N GLY A 253 8.76 11.19 -11.11
CA GLY A 253 9.79 11.06 -12.11
C GLY A 253 11.22 11.13 -11.59
N PRO A 254 12.22 10.85 -12.44
CA PRO A 254 13.62 10.77 -12.04
C PRO A 254 14.20 12.16 -11.73
N THR A 255 14.96 12.26 -10.64
CA THR A 255 15.67 13.48 -10.26
C THR A 255 16.86 13.80 -11.18
N GLY A 256 17.41 12.78 -11.82
CA GLY A 256 18.65 12.87 -12.59
C GLY A 256 19.91 12.89 -11.73
N VAL A 257 19.77 12.64 -10.42
CA VAL A 257 20.89 12.53 -9.47
C VAL A 257 20.99 11.09 -9.01
N TYR A 258 22.15 10.48 -9.15
CA TYR A 258 22.43 9.14 -8.65
C TYR A 258 22.72 9.22 -7.16
N VAL A 259 21.87 8.60 -6.37
CA VAL A 259 22.00 8.57 -4.91
C VAL A 259 23.11 7.59 -4.51
N ALA A 260 23.89 7.93 -3.48
CA ALA A 260 24.88 7.01 -2.94
C ALA A 260 24.23 5.69 -2.46
N PRO A 261 24.89 4.53 -2.70
CA PRO A 261 24.37 3.24 -2.26
C PRO A 261 24.01 3.21 -0.78
N SER A 262 22.94 2.53 -0.44
CA SER A 262 22.39 2.48 0.93
C SER A 262 23.39 1.97 1.98
N SER A 263 24.36 1.14 1.60
CA SER A 263 25.42 0.64 2.46
C SER A 263 26.45 1.69 2.85
N GLU A 264 26.52 2.80 2.10
CA GLU A 264 27.61 3.77 2.27
C GLU A 264 27.18 5.10 2.89
N LYS A 265 25.98 5.56 2.92
CA LYS A 265 25.65 6.85 3.57
C LYS A 265 24.32 7.47 3.11
N SER A 266 23.35 6.67 2.67
CA SER A 266 22.02 7.16 2.34
C SER A 266 21.29 7.86 3.51
N TYR A 267 21.76 7.62 4.73
CA TYR A 267 21.21 8.25 5.95
C TYR A 267 21.75 9.64 6.27
N THR A 268 22.74 10.09 5.54
CA THR A 268 23.33 11.42 5.74
C THR A 268 22.79 12.45 4.75
N GLN A 269 21.58 12.24 4.32
CA GLN A 269 20.82 13.10 3.44
C GLN A 269 19.53 13.52 4.13
N SER A 270 18.99 14.65 3.74
CA SER A 270 17.72 15.13 4.24
C SER A 270 17.06 16.08 3.25
N GLY A 271 15.78 16.33 3.42
CA GLY A 271 15.04 17.27 2.58
C GLY A 271 14.00 18.05 3.39
N GLY A 272 13.49 19.09 2.78
CA GLY A 272 12.41 19.89 3.31
C GLY A 272 11.80 20.74 2.22
N ILE A 273 10.49 20.98 2.29
CA ILE A 273 9.79 21.86 1.36
C ILE A 273 9.50 23.18 2.06
N ASP A 274 9.92 24.27 1.43
CA ASP A 274 9.51 25.60 1.85
C ASP A 274 8.02 25.79 1.53
N GLN A 275 7.18 25.76 2.56
CA GLN A 275 5.73 25.89 2.39
C GLN A 275 5.28 27.29 1.93
N ASP A 276 6.19 28.27 1.87
CA ASP A 276 5.89 29.59 1.31
C ASP A 276 5.83 29.59 -0.23
N ASP A 277 6.64 28.73 -0.88
CA ASP A 277 6.74 28.68 -2.35
C ASP A 277 6.85 27.27 -2.95
N ASP A 278 6.75 26.21 -2.12
CA ASP A 278 6.90 24.80 -2.43
C ASP A 278 8.23 24.43 -3.08
N THR A 279 9.30 25.16 -2.77
CA THR A 279 10.65 24.76 -3.16
C THR A 279 11.07 23.56 -2.33
N PHE A 280 11.26 22.40 -2.96
CA PHE A 280 11.81 21.24 -2.29
C PHE A 280 13.33 21.31 -2.30
N TYR A 281 13.92 21.62 -1.15
CA TYR A 281 15.36 21.56 -0.93
C TYR A 281 15.77 20.13 -0.56
N TRP A 282 16.74 19.60 -1.28
CA TRP A 282 17.33 18.29 -1.02
C TRP A 282 18.83 18.42 -0.79
N ALA A 283 19.27 18.20 0.44
CA ALA A 283 20.67 18.07 0.82
C ALA A 283 21.17 16.66 0.48
N ALA A 284 21.58 16.49 -0.76
CA ALA A 284 21.95 15.21 -1.34
C ALA A 284 23.39 14.83 -1.03
N TYR A 285 23.66 13.52 -1.03
CA TYR A 285 24.97 12.93 -1.10
C TYR A 285 24.97 11.91 -2.24
N ASP A 286 25.63 12.24 -3.34
CA ASP A 286 25.54 11.48 -4.58
C ASP A 286 26.48 10.26 -4.61
N ALA A 287 26.37 9.46 -5.67
CA ALA A 287 27.20 8.28 -5.87
C ALA A 287 28.70 8.60 -6.04
N ASP A 288 29.03 9.82 -6.46
CA ASP A 288 30.42 10.33 -6.56
C ASP A 288 30.95 10.83 -5.21
N LYS A 289 30.20 10.67 -4.12
CA LYS A 289 30.54 11.11 -2.77
C LYS A 289 30.63 12.65 -2.63
N LYS A 290 29.80 13.36 -3.39
CA LYS A 290 29.67 14.81 -3.33
C LYS A 290 28.41 15.19 -2.59
N ALA A 291 28.55 16.10 -1.64
CA ALA A 291 27.43 16.71 -0.95
C ALA A 291 27.03 18.02 -1.65
N ALA A 292 25.75 18.12 -2.02
CA ALA A 292 25.20 19.27 -2.72
C ALA A 292 23.76 19.55 -2.34
N LEU A 293 23.37 20.81 -2.44
CA LEU A 293 21.98 21.25 -2.29
C LEU A 293 21.32 21.32 -3.67
N TYR A 294 20.22 20.64 -3.81
CA TYR A 294 19.36 20.68 -5.00
C TYR A 294 18.00 21.26 -4.68
N SER A 295 17.37 21.89 -5.67
CA SER A 295 15.92 22.08 -5.70
C SER A 295 15.30 20.98 -6.56
N VAL A 296 14.18 20.38 -6.11
CA VAL A 296 13.48 19.31 -6.84
C VAL A 296 12.12 19.86 -7.30
N ASP A 297 11.83 19.71 -8.58
CA ASP A 297 10.55 20.10 -9.16
C ASP A 297 9.48 19.05 -8.81
N LEU A 298 8.45 19.48 -8.07
CA LEU A 298 7.40 18.57 -7.58
C LEU A 298 6.48 18.00 -8.66
N LYS A 299 6.54 18.52 -9.91
CA LYS A 299 5.70 18.05 -11.02
C LYS A 299 6.42 17.06 -11.91
N THR A 300 7.74 17.16 -12.02
CA THR A 300 8.53 16.36 -12.95
C THR A 300 9.55 15.48 -12.26
N GLY A 301 9.78 15.67 -10.98
CA GLY A 301 10.84 15.00 -10.21
C GLY A 301 12.23 15.58 -10.43
N LYS A 302 12.45 16.38 -11.47
CA LYS A 302 13.79 16.83 -11.87
C LYS A 302 14.48 17.66 -10.79
N ALA A 303 15.69 17.27 -10.42
CA ALA A 303 16.53 18.04 -9.53
C ALA A 303 17.39 19.05 -10.32
N THR A 304 17.56 20.23 -9.75
CA THR A 304 18.42 21.29 -10.25
C THR A 304 19.46 21.61 -9.17
N LEU A 305 20.74 21.51 -9.51
CA LEU A 305 21.82 21.85 -8.59
C LEU A 305 21.75 23.34 -8.23
N ILE A 306 21.67 23.64 -6.94
CA ILE A 306 21.81 25.00 -6.42
C ILE A 306 23.30 25.29 -6.20
N ALA A 307 23.94 24.53 -5.33
CA ALA A 307 25.37 24.66 -5.04
C ALA A 307 25.92 23.38 -4.37
N ASN A 308 27.21 23.16 -4.49
CA ASN A 308 27.92 22.13 -3.70
C ASN A 308 28.10 22.66 -2.27
N PHE A 309 27.91 21.77 -1.28
CA PHE A 309 28.15 22.14 0.10
C PHE A 309 29.64 22.43 0.34
N GLN A 310 29.90 23.55 1.01
CA GLN A 310 31.24 23.89 1.47
C GLN A 310 31.78 22.74 2.36
N TYR A 311 33.06 22.38 2.16
CA TYR A 311 33.71 21.28 2.87
C TYR A 311 33.08 19.89 2.67
N ASN A 312 32.26 19.73 1.63
CA ASN A 312 31.53 18.49 1.37
C ASN A 312 30.65 18.09 2.57
N ALA A 313 30.04 19.07 3.23
CA ALA A 313 29.24 18.90 4.44
C ALA A 313 27.98 18.10 4.13
N GLN A 314 27.70 17.07 4.91
CA GLN A 314 26.48 16.30 4.85
C GLN A 314 25.47 16.84 5.87
N ILE A 315 24.24 17.09 5.43
CA ILE A 315 23.23 17.76 6.23
C ILE A 315 22.11 16.80 6.60
N LEU A 316 21.87 16.64 7.89
CA LEU A 316 20.73 15.91 8.44
C LEU A 316 19.69 16.87 8.99
N GLY A 317 18.42 16.45 8.97
CA GLY A 317 17.33 17.23 9.55
C GLY A 317 17.21 18.61 8.94
N LEU A 318 17.27 18.71 7.60
CA LEU A 318 17.12 19.97 6.90
C LEU A 318 15.81 20.64 7.32
N ALA A 319 15.90 21.87 7.83
CA ALA A 319 14.77 22.66 8.27
C ALA A 319 14.79 24.07 7.65
N ILE A 320 13.61 24.63 7.48
CA ILE A 320 13.39 25.94 6.90
C ILE A 320 12.77 26.81 7.99
N PRO A 321 13.57 27.58 8.74
CA PRO A 321 13.08 28.40 9.84
C PRO A 321 12.27 29.60 9.32
N GLU A 322 11.25 29.98 10.05
CA GLU A 322 10.57 31.26 9.80
C GLU A 322 11.52 32.45 10.14
N ALA A 323 11.50 33.48 9.31
CA ALA A 323 12.26 34.71 9.60
C ALA A 323 11.77 35.35 10.91
N THR A 324 12.69 35.76 11.77
CA THR A 324 12.35 36.53 12.99
C THR A 324 11.91 37.97 12.61
N PRO A 325 10.69 38.40 12.97
CA PRO A 325 10.22 39.75 12.69
C PRO A 325 11.06 40.82 13.39
N ASP A 326 11.07 42.02 12.83
CA ASP A 326 11.57 43.20 13.54
C ASP A 326 10.79 43.44 14.85
N ALA A 327 11.45 43.88 15.89
CA ALA A 327 10.83 44.13 17.20
C ALA A 327 9.65 45.12 17.13
N ALA A 328 9.67 46.07 16.19
CA ALA A 328 8.62 47.07 15.96
C ALA A 328 7.55 46.59 14.94
N ALA A 329 7.75 45.44 14.27
CA ALA A 329 6.73 44.83 13.42
C ALA A 329 5.54 44.35 14.27
N PRO A 330 4.34 44.12 13.67
CA PRO A 330 3.21 43.60 14.41
C PRO A 330 3.54 42.22 15.04
N GLY A 331 3.00 41.95 16.24
CA GLY A 331 3.11 40.67 16.91
C GLY A 331 2.37 39.59 16.16
N THR A 332 2.56 38.34 16.56
CA THR A 332 1.86 37.19 15.96
C THR A 332 0.34 37.35 16.12
N PRO A 333 -0.45 37.21 15.02
CA PRO A 333 -1.90 37.34 15.09
C PRO A 333 -2.51 36.24 15.98
N THR A 334 -3.53 36.62 16.74
CA THR A 334 -4.38 35.71 17.51
C THR A 334 -5.82 35.82 16.98
N GLY A 335 -6.66 34.81 17.10
CA GLY A 335 -8.05 34.90 16.65
C GLY A 335 -8.24 34.84 15.14
N PHE A 336 -7.40 34.06 14.45
CA PHE A 336 -7.53 33.73 13.03
C PHE A 336 -8.33 32.45 12.84
N SER A 337 -9.41 32.53 12.06
CA SER A 337 -10.20 31.35 11.70
C SER A 337 -10.83 31.48 10.32
N VAL A 338 -11.04 30.36 9.66
CA VAL A 338 -11.67 30.27 8.34
C VAL A 338 -12.79 29.25 8.39
N LYS A 339 -13.93 29.53 7.76
CA LYS A 339 -15.10 28.66 7.74
C LYS A 339 -15.71 28.60 6.37
N PHE A 340 -15.86 27.40 5.83
CA PHE A 340 -16.62 27.06 4.64
C PHE A 340 -17.81 26.18 5.01
N GLU A 341 -18.95 26.42 4.39
CA GLU A 341 -20.19 25.70 4.70
C GLU A 341 -20.86 25.19 3.42
N ASN A 342 -21.71 24.20 3.60
CA ASN A 342 -22.62 23.68 2.54
C ASN A 342 -21.90 23.22 1.25
N GLY A 343 -20.65 22.80 1.34
CA GLY A 343 -19.89 22.35 0.17
C GLY A 343 -19.56 23.49 -0.82
N LEU A 344 -19.63 24.75 -0.38
CA LEU A 344 -19.35 25.90 -1.22
C LEU A 344 -17.85 26.26 -1.24
N THR A 345 -17.40 26.86 -2.33
CA THR A 345 -16.05 27.45 -2.45
C THR A 345 -15.96 28.86 -1.87
N LYS A 346 -17.08 29.45 -1.49
CA LYS A 346 -17.19 30.70 -0.75
C LYS A 346 -17.30 30.43 0.75
N GLY A 347 -16.55 31.19 1.53
CA GLY A 347 -16.51 31.09 2.99
C GLY A 347 -16.18 32.41 3.66
N TRP A 348 -15.91 32.35 4.94
CA TRP A 348 -15.64 33.51 5.78
C TRP A 348 -14.31 33.35 6.50
N VAL A 349 -13.54 34.44 6.56
CA VAL A 349 -12.35 34.57 7.40
C VAL A 349 -12.60 35.56 8.49
N SER A 350 -12.30 35.20 9.74
CA SER A 350 -12.30 36.07 10.88
C SER A 350 -10.85 36.42 11.28
N LEU A 351 -10.55 37.68 11.43
CA LEU A 351 -9.22 38.21 11.68
C LEU A 351 -9.25 39.10 12.93
N SER A 352 -8.21 39.01 13.76
CA SER A 352 -7.94 39.97 14.86
C SER A 352 -6.53 40.51 14.70
N ALA A 353 -6.44 41.84 14.53
CA ALA A 353 -5.16 42.52 14.44
C ALA A 353 -4.43 42.50 15.79
N PRO A 354 -3.11 42.29 15.83
CA PRO A 354 -2.34 42.29 17.06
C PRO A 354 -2.48 43.58 17.83
N SER A 355 -2.50 43.50 19.16
CA SER A 355 -2.49 44.64 20.05
C SER A 355 -1.07 45.11 20.46
N LYS A 356 -0.07 44.24 20.15
CA LYS A 356 1.33 44.46 20.48
C LYS A 356 2.24 44.26 19.26
N THR A 357 3.40 44.92 19.29
CA THR A 357 4.49 44.62 18.37
C THR A 357 5.14 43.28 18.73
N TYR A 358 5.99 42.74 17.84
CA TYR A 358 6.76 41.53 18.11
C TYR A 358 7.68 41.66 19.33
N GLY A 359 8.25 42.84 19.56
CA GLY A 359 9.02 43.17 20.74
C GLY A 359 8.19 43.46 22.01
N GLY A 360 6.85 43.26 21.98
CA GLY A 360 5.95 43.38 23.13
C GLY A 360 5.45 44.77 23.46
N GLN A 361 5.81 45.83 22.71
CA GLN A 361 5.30 47.17 22.87
C GLN A 361 3.86 47.30 22.36
N THR A 362 3.09 48.30 22.82
CA THR A 362 1.74 48.54 22.30
C THR A 362 1.80 48.90 20.82
N LEU A 363 1.06 48.18 20.01
CA LEU A 363 0.90 48.46 18.59
C LEU A 363 -0.24 49.49 18.41
N SER A 364 0.02 50.56 17.68
CA SER A 364 -0.95 51.61 17.40
C SER A 364 -1.02 51.94 15.92
N GLY A 365 -2.14 52.57 15.52
CA GLY A 365 -2.39 52.91 14.12
C GLY A 365 -2.92 51.75 13.30
N ASP A 366 -2.93 51.94 11.99
CA ASP A 366 -3.42 50.94 11.06
C ASP A 366 -2.31 49.96 10.68
N VAL A 367 -2.69 48.67 10.49
CA VAL A 367 -1.84 47.62 10.01
C VAL A 367 -2.45 47.01 8.75
N ASN A 368 -1.62 46.68 7.80
CA ASN A 368 -2.05 45.93 6.61
C ASN A 368 -2.12 44.43 6.94
N TYR A 369 -3.10 43.72 6.38
CA TYR A 369 -3.20 42.28 6.48
C TYR A 369 -3.21 41.65 5.11
N SER A 370 -2.64 40.43 5.01
CA SER A 370 -2.70 39.58 3.86
C SER A 370 -3.09 38.18 4.33
N VAL A 371 -4.17 37.62 3.74
CA VAL A 371 -4.62 36.26 3.91
C VAL A 371 -4.30 35.48 2.65
N ARG A 372 -3.67 34.32 2.80
CA ARG A 372 -3.32 33.47 1.70
C ARG A 372 -3.96 32.08 1.89
N SER A 373 -4.30 31.43 0.77
CA SER A 373 -4.58 30.01 0.68
C SER A 373 -3.43 29.37 -0.10
N GLY A 374 -2.55 28.63 0.57
CA GLY A 374 -1.29 28.20 -0.01
C GLY A 374 -0.51 29.39 -0.58
N LYS A 375 -0.19 29.34 -1.87
CA LYS A 375 0.52 30.43 -2.59
C LYS A 375 -0.36 31.60 -3.00
N THR A 376 -1.67 31.41 -3.01
CA THR A 376 -2.60 32.42 -3.56
C THR A 376 -3.02 33.40 -2.47
N GLU A 377 -2.84 34.69 -2.70
CA GLU A 377 -3.39 35.72 -1.87
C GLU A 377 -4.90 35.83 -2.14
N VAL A 378 -5.71 35.53 -1.13
CA VAL A 378 -7.19 35.48 -1.24
C VAL A 378 -7.87 36.71 -0.66
N LEU A 379 -7.19 37.44 0.20
CA LEU A 379 -7.71 38.68 0.77
C LEU A 379 -6.58 39.56 1.29
N THR A 380 -6.66 40.86 1.00
CA THR A 380 -5.82 41.92 1.61
C THR A 380 -6.64 43.07 2.09
N GLY A 381 -6.07 43.87 2.95
CA GLY A 381 -6.68 45.10 3.41
C GLY A 381 -5.92 45.77 4.56
N THR A 382 -6.53 46.77 5.12
CA THR A 382 -5.99 47.54 6.25
C THR A 382 -7.03 47.61 7.35
N MET A 383 -6.60 47.53 8.60
CA MET A 383 -7.48 47.65 9.77
C MET A 383 -6.72 48.24 10.96
N PRO A 384 -7.41 48.87 11.91
CA PRO A 384 -6.77 49.38 13.13
C PRO A 384 -6.14 48.26 13.95
N ALA A 385 -4.99 48.49 14.56
CA ALA A 385 -4.42 47.60 15.56
C ALA A 385 -5.44 47.29 16.67
N ASN A 386 -5.39 46.09 17.24
CA ASN A 386 -6.30 45.60 18.27
C ASN A 386 -7.80 45.61 17.86
N SER A 387 -8.11 45.50 16.57
CA SER A 387 -9.48 45.38 16.06
C SER A 387 -9.72 44.01 15.43
N SER A 388 -10.99 43.67 15.19
CA SER A 388 -11.39 42.40 14.56
C SER A 388 -12.34 42.67 13.38
N THR A 389 -12.30 41.79 12.40
CA THR A 389 -13.18 41.83 11.22
C THR A 389 -13.49 40.44 10.71
N THR A 390 -14.63 40.33 10.02
CA THR A 390 -14.98 39.10 9.27
C THR A 390 -15.22 39.48 7.81
N LYS A 391 -14.63 38.75 6.89
CA LYS A 391 -14.68 39.01 5.45
C LYS A 391 -14.99 37.74 4.70
N GLU A 392 -15.68 37.88 3.55
CA GLU A 392 -15.90 36.79 2.61
C GLU A 392 -14.61 36.52 1.82
N ILE A 393 -14.30 35.22 1.61
CA ILE A 393 -13.22 34.76 0.78
C ILE A 393 -13.68 33.62 -0.15
N THR A 394 -12.92 33.38 -1.20
CA THR A 394 -13.11 32.20 -2.06
C THR A 394 -11.80 31.44 -2.11
N ALA A 395 -11.88 30.10 -2.03
CA ALA A 395 -10.72 29.24 -2.14
C ALA A 395 -11.02 28.02 -3.04
N PRO A 396 -10.02 27.37 -3.62
CA PRO A 396 -10.21 26.16 -4.43
C PRO A 396 -10.73 25.01 -3.58
N GLU A 397 -11.41 24.06 -4.21
CA GLU A 397 -11.87 22.81 -3.54
C GLU A 397 -10.68 21.99 -3.02
N GLY A 398 -10.89 21.34 -1.89
CA GLY A 398 -9.91 20.49 -1.22
C GLY A 398 -9.43 21.06 0.10
N LEU A 399 -8.42 20.40 0.68
CA LEU A 399 -7.77 20.87 1.89
C LEU A 399 -6.93 22.10 1.57
N ASN A 400 -7.23 23.21 2.26
CA ASN A 400 -6.53 24.47 2.06
C ASN A 400 -5.85 24.90 3.36
N ASN A 401 -4.63 25.39 3.21
CA ASN A 401 -3.82 25.98 4.25
C ASN A 401 -3.94 27.50 4.19
N PHE A 402 -4.57 28.06 5.18
CA PHE A 402 -4.73 29.51 5.27
C PHE A 402 -3.70 30.10 6.21
N THR A 403 -3.06 31.17 5.77
CA THR A 403 -2.15 31.97 6.60
C THR A 403 -2.61 33.41 6.60
N VAL A 404 -2.42 34.10 7.74
CA VAL A 404 -2.57 35.56 7.84
C VAL A 404 -1.29 36.15 8.39
N THR A 405 -0.84 37.21 7.77
CA THR A 405 0.23 38.10 8.28
C THR A 405 -0.29 39.52 8.38
N PHE A 406 0.19 40.24 9.38
CA PHE A 406 0.01 41.66 9.49
C PHE A 406 1.34 42.38 9.23
N SER A 407 1.29 43.61 8.71
CA SER A 407 2.49 44.40 8.45
C SER A 407 2.29 45.90 8.74
N ASN A 408 3.39 46.54 9.09
CA ASN A 408 3.55 47.99 9.20
C ASN A 408 4.86 48.41 8.52
N ALA A 409 5.30 49.65 8.74
CA ALA A 409 6.55 50.16 8.15
C ALA A 409 7.82 49.40 8.62
N ALA A 410 7.79 48.75 9.79
CA ALA A 410 8.91 47.97 10.33
C ALA A 410 9.00 46.56 9.78
N GLY A 411 7.92 46.04 9.17
CA GLY A 411 7.94 44.70 8.58
C GLY A 411 6.67 43.89 8.82
N LYS A 412 6.77 42.57 8.56
CA LYS A 412 5.67 41.62 8.71
C LYS A 412 5.74 40.87 10.04
N SER A 413 4.58 40.53 10.58
CA SER A 413 4.43 39.61 11.72
C SER A 413 4.85 38.20 11.34
N LYS A 414 5.04 37.32 12.32
CA LYS A 414 4.90 35.86 12.09
C LYS A 414 3.49 35.58 11.56
N ALA A 415 3.36 34.51 10.79
CA ALA A 415 2.06 34.07 10.26
C ALA A 415 1.24 33.34 11.33
N ALA A 416 -0.07 33.66 11.45
CA ALA A 416 -1.00 32.72 12.06
C ALA A 416 -1.55 31.78 10.97
N LYS A 417 -1.72 30.50 11.31
CA LYS A 417 -2.03 29.43 10.37
C LYS A 417 -3.29 28.70 10.79
N THR A 418 -4.08 28.22 9.82
CA THR A 418 -5.24 27.35 10.04
C THR A 418 -5.52 26.54 8.79
N THR A 419 -6.18 25.40 8.92
CA THR A 419 -6.63 24.59 7.80
C THR A 419 -8.14 24.62 7.68
N ALA A 420 -8.64 24.52 6.46
CA ALA A 420 -10.07 24.26 6.21
C ALA A 420 -10.21 23.44 4.93
N TYR A 421 -11.15 22.52 4.95
CA TYR A 421 -11.54 21.81 3.73
C TYR A 421 -12.65 22.60 3.02
N VAL A 422 -12.46 22.85 1.75
CA VAL A 422 -13.36 23.62 0.88
C VAL A 422 -14.10 22.68 -0.05
N GLY A 423 -15.42 22.83 -0.16
CA GLY A 423 -16.23 21.94 -0.98
C GLY A 423 -16.74 20.70 -0.22
N TYR A 424 -17.09 19.69 -0.98
CA TYR A 424 -17.49 18.38 -0.45
C TYR A 424 -16.28 17.55 -0.08
N ASP A 425 -16.19 17.12 1.18
CA ASP A 425 -15.08 16.33 1.67
C ASP A 425 -15.33 14.83 1.48
N GLU A 426 -14.25 14.06 1.49
CA GLU A 426 -14.28 12.60 1.43
C GLU A 426 -14.86 12.03 2.73
N PRO A 427 -15.94 11.22 2.68
CA PRO A 427 -16.49 10.64 3.89
C PRO A 427 -15.58 9.54 4.45
N ASN A 428 -15.50 9.43 5.77
CA ASN A 428 -14.90 8.28 6.43
C ASN A 428 -15.64 6.99 6.03
N GLN A 429 -15.04 5.85 6.29
CA GLN A 429 -15.71 4.56 6.14
C GLN A 429 -17.03 4.53 6.92
N VAL A 430 -17.99 3.76 6.42
CA VAL A 430 -19.21 3.46 7.18
C VAL A 430 -18.88 2.86 8.55
N SER A 431 -19.63 3.19 9.59
CA SER A 431 -19.30 2.81 10.97
C SER A 431 -19.36 1.30 11.24
N PHE A 432 -20.21 0.59 10.51
CA PHE A 432 -20.28 -0.86 10.47
C PHE A 432 -20.86 -1.31 9.13
N ALA A 433 -20.65 -2.60 8.77
CA ALA A 433 -21.29 -3.27 7.65
C ALA A 433 -21.66 -4.70 8.04
N ARG A 434 -22.89 -5.14 7.71
CA ARG A 434 -23.42 -6.46 8.05
C ARG A 434 -24.15 -7.05 6.86
N LEU A 435 -23.99 -8.35 6.66
CA LEU A 435 -24.67 -9.16 5.66
C LEU A 435 -25.54 -10.22 6.33
N LYS A 436 -26.72 -10.45 5.77
CA LYS A 436 -27.57 -11.60 6.05
C LYS A 436 -28.05 -12.16 4.72
N ILE A 437 -27.93 -13.46 4.51
CA ILE A 437 -28.49 -14.15 3.35
C ILE A 437 -29.55 -15.15 3.86
N ASP A 438 -30.72 -15.12 3.26
CA ASP A 438 -31.75 -16.10 3.48
C ASP A 438 -31.47 -17.31 2.56
N ASN A 439 -31.14 -18.45 3.14
CA ASN A 439 -30.71 -19.63 2.40
C ASN A 439 -31.81 -20.24 1.51
N THR A 440 -33.08 -19.97 1.78
CA THR A 440 -34.20 -20.48 0.99
C THR A 440 -34.42 -19.64 -0.26
N SER A 441 -34.50 -18.33 -0.09
CA SER A 441 -34.82 -17.39 -1.17
C SER A 441 -33.57 -16.85 -1.90
N GLY A 442 -32.40 -16.95 -1.32
CA GLY A 442 -31.19 -16.30 -1.79
C GLY A 442 -31.19 -14.78 -1.59
N LYS A 443 -32.12 -14.26 -0.79
CA LYS A 443 -32.18 -12.82 -0.53
C LYS A 443 -31.04 -12.40 0.37
N ALA A 444 -30.07 -11.69 -0.20
CA ALA A 444 -29.04 -10.99 0.52
C ALA A 444 -29.56 -9.63 1.00
N THR A 445 -29.35 -9.33 2.28
CA THR A 445 -29.68 -8.03 2.87
C THR A 445 -28.43 -7.48 3.53
N VAL A 446 -27.95 -6.33 3.04
CA VAL A 446 -26.78 -5.61 3.52
C VAL A 446 -27.26 -4.39 4.31
N THR A 447 -26.70 -4.17 5.49
CA THR A 447 -27.00 -3.00 6.34
C THR A 447 -25.72 -2.37 6.83
N TRP A 448 -25.73 -1.06 6.99
CA TRP A 448 -24.53 -0.32 7.44
C TRP A 448 -24.89 0.89 8.27
N GLY A 449 -23.92 1.44 8.98
CA GLY A 449 -24.04 2.68 9.72
C GLY A 449 -23.46 3.87 8.96
N LYS A 450 -23.94 5.07 9.25
CA LYS A 450 -23.36 6.29 8.66
C LYS A 450 -21.86 6.42 9.00
N PRO A 451 -21.04 7.03 8.13
CA PRO A 451 -19.71 7.52 8.49
C PRO A 451 -19.75 8.43 9.72
N SER A 452 -18.74 8.38 10.56
CA SER A 452 -18.62 9.23 11.76
C SER A 452 -18.26 10.69 11.44
N GLY A 453 -17.87 10.99 10.21
CA GLY A 453 -17.43 12.29 9.73
C GLY A 453 -16.75 12.15 8.37
N SER A 454 -15.98 13.16 8.00
CA SER A 454 -15.15 13.20 6.81
C SER A 454 -13.66 13.14 7.17
N VAL A 455 -12.82 12.83 6.18
CA VAL A 455 -11.38 12.63 6.34
C VAL A 455 -10.68 13.88 6.87
N HIS A 456 -11.11 15.07 6.41
CA HIS A 456 -10.48 16.34 6.76
C HIS A 456 -11.40 17.25 7.62
N ASN A 457 -12.45 16.69 8.23
CA ASN A 457 -13.48 17.44 8.97
C ASN A 457 -14.20 18.49 8.12
N GLY A 458 -14.26 18.30 6.79
CA GLY A 458 -14.99 19.13 5.85
C GLY A 458 -16.47 18.80 5.75
N TYR A 459 -17.15 19.45 4.82
CA TYR A 459 -18.60 19.33 4.67
C TYR A 459 -19.03 17.98 4.14
N LEU A 460 -19.99 17.33 4.82
CA LEU A 460 -20.72 16.18 4.33
C LEU A 460 -22.17 16.62 4.02
N GLY A 461 -22.56 16.49 2.77
CA GLY A 461 -23.94 16.67 2.32
C GLY A 461 -24.76 15.40 2.50
N ASP A 462 -25.75 15.22 1.61
CA ASP A 462 -26.57 14.00 1.58
C ASP A 462 -25.74 12.82 1.05
N LEU A 463 -25.29 11.98 1.96
CA LEU A 463 -24.49 10.82 1.61
C LEU A 463 -25.27 9.82 0.77
N ARG A 464 -24.61 9.26 -0.22
CA ARG A 464 -25.05 8.12 -1.03
C ARG A 464 -24.08 6.97 -0.83
N TYR A 465 -24.49 5.77 -1.27
CA TYR A 465 -23.67 4.59 -1.09
C TYR A 465 -23.66 3.76 -2.38
N ASP A 466 -22.47 3.29 -2.74
CA ASP A 466 -22.29 2.29 -3.78
C ASP A 466 -21.99 0.95 -3.11
N ILE A 467 -22.57 -0.12 -3.67
CA ILE A 467 -22.47 -1.47 -3.12
C ILE A 467 -21.80 -2.38 -4.13
N VAL A 468 -20.72 -3.02 -3.70
CA VAL A 468 -19.96 -4.00 -4.49
C VAL A 468 -20.14 -5.37 -3.88
N ARG A 469 -20.53 -6.36 -4.68
CA ARG A 469 -20.62 -7.76 -4.26
C ARG A 469 -19.34 -8.50 -4.59
N TYR A 470 -18.93 -9.37 -3.71
CA TYR A 470 -17.81 -10.30 -3.88
C TYR A 470 -18.27 -11.75 -3.75
N PRO A 471 -17.58 -12.71 -4.40
CA PRO A 471 -16.23 -12.59 -4.99
C PRO A 471 -16.17 -12.02 -6.42
N ASP A 472 -17.31 -11.77 -7.09
CA ASP A 472 -17.35 -11.32 -8.49
C ASP A 472 -16.98 -9.83 -8.69
N ALA A 473 -16.69 -9.10 -7.63
CA ALA A 473 -16.35 -7.67 -7.60
C ALA A 473 -17.35 -6.79 -8.40
N LYS A 474 -18.63 -7.19 -8.40
CA LYS A 474 -19.67 -6.54 -9.18
C LYS A 474 -20.32 -5.42 -8.40
N THR A 475 -20.39 -4.22 -8.97
CA THR A 475 -21.25 -3.16 -8.43
C THR A 475 -22.71 -3.54 -8.63
N VAL A 476 -23.43 -3.79 -7.54
CA VAL A 476 -24.82 -4.26 -7.51
C VAL A 476 -25.81 -3.18 -7.06
N GLY A 477 -25.31 -2.09 -6.49
CA GLY A 477 -26.09 -0.92 -6.12
C GLY A 477 -25.28 0.35 -6.28
N THR A 478 -25.89 1.42 -6.79
CA THR A 478 -25.26 2.74 -6.91
C THR A 478 -26.21 3.81 -6.44
N ASN A 479 -25.67 4.89 -5.89
CA ASN A 479 -26.43 6.06 -5.46
C ASN A 479 -27.54 5.74 -4.43
N ILE A 480 -27.32 4.78 -3.56
CA ILE A 480 -28.28 4.37 -2.53
C ILE A 480 -28.38 5.45 -1.46
N SER A 481 -29.60 5.93 -1.15
CA SER A 481 -29.82 6.98 -0.15
C SER A 481 -30.05 6.44 1.27
N GLY A 482 -30.44 5.16 1.38
CA GLY A 482 -30.71 4.50 2.66
C GLY A 482 -29.47 3.88 3.28
N LEU A 483 -29.66 3.19 4.41
CA LEU A 483 -28.61 2.44 5.13
C LEU A 483 -28.80 0.92 4.99
N SER A 484 -29.50 0.51 3.95
CA SER A 484 -29.69 -0.90 3.60
C SER A 484 -29.84 -1.08 2.09
N PHE A 485 -29.45 -2.26 1.64
CA PHE A 485 -29.58 -2.73 0.26
C PHE A 485 -29.98 -4.19 0.28
N SER A 486 -30.76 -4.64 -0.70
CA SER A 486 -31.08 -6.06 -0.86
C SER A 486 -31.09 -6.45 -2.33
N GLU A 487 -30.58 -7.64 -2.60
CA GLU A 487 -30.71 -8.32 -3.88
C GLU A 487 -31.02 -9.80 -3.69
N THR A 488 -31.35 -10.50 -4.76
CA THR A 488 -31.48 -11.97 -4.75
C THR A 488 -30.33 -12.56 -5.55
N ILE A 489 -29.48 -13.36 -4.88
CA ILE A 489 -28.40 -14.09 -5.50
C ILE A 489 -29.01 -15.30 -6.22
N LYS A 490 -28.83 -15.35 -7.55
CA LYS A 490 -29.37 -16.43 -8.39
C LYS A 490 -28.39 -17.59 -8.59
N ASP A 491 -27.11 -17.31 -8.44
CA ASP A 491 -26.07 -18.34 -8.53
C ASP A 491 -26.17 -19.28 -7.33
N LYS A 492 -26.25 -20.58 -7.62
CA LYS A 492 -26.39 -21.64 -6.63
C LYS A 492 -25.07 -22.38 -6.35
N HIS A 493 -23.97 -21.98 -6.99
CA HIS A 493 -22.65 -22.50 -6.62
C HIS A 493 -22.30 -22.02 -5.22
N LEU A 494 -21.90 -22.91 -4.35
CA LEU A 494 -21.47 -22.59 -3.01
C LEU A 494 -20.26 -21.65 -3.04
N ARG A 495 -20.42 -20.46 -2.46
CA ARG A 495 -19.38 -19.43 -2.36
C ARG A 495 -19.57 -18.62 -1.09
N ASN A 496 -18.50 -18.02 -0.62
CA ASN A 496 -18.56 -16.98 0.37
C ASN A 496 -18.86 -15.65 -0.30
N TYR A 497 -20.01 -15.07 0.06
CA TYR A 497 -20.41 -13.74 -0.37
C TYR A 497 -20.09 -12.73 0.72
N TYR A 498 -19.56 -11.59 0.33
CA TYR A 498 -19.44 -10.40 1.16
C TYR A 498 -19.67 -9.16 0.31
N TYR A 499 -19.98 -8.04 0.96
CA TYR A 499 -20.32 -6.81 0.26
C TYR A 499 -19.47 -5.67 0.76
N GLY A 500 -18.93 -4.89 -0.17
CA GLY A 500 -18.26 -3.63 0.08
C GLY A 500 -19.24 -2.48 0.02
N ILE A 501 -19.21 -1.59 0.99
CA ILE A 501 -20.02 -0.38 1.06
C ILE A 501 -19.10 0.82 0.95
N ILE A 502 -19.29 1.63 -0.09
CA ILE A 502 -18.50 2.83 -0.38
C ILE A 502 -19.40 4.04 -0.18
N PRO A 503 -19.17 4.87 0.84
CA PRO A 503 -19.93 6.11 1.02
C PRO A 503 -19.49 7.15 -0.02
N VAL A 504 -20.43 7.92 -0.54
CA VAL A 504 -20.25 8.92 -1.59
C VAL A 504 -20.84 10.26 -1.16
N ASN A 505 -20.06 11.32 -1.25
CA ASN A 505 -20.43 12.70 -0.91
C ASN A 505 -20.23 13.60 -2.14
N GLY A 506 -21.27 13.82 -2.92
CA GLY A 506 -21.13 14.46 -4.23
C GLY A 506 -20.26 13.62 -5.18
N ALA A 507 -19.13 14.14 -5.63
CA ALA A 507 -18.16 13.42 -6.45
C ALA A 507 -17.09 12.68 -5.62
N LYS A 508 -17.03 12.88 -4.30
CA LYS A 508 -16.01 12.31 -3.40
C LYS A 508 -16.44 10.94 -2.91
N ARG A 509 -15.54 9.99 -2.96
CA ARG A 509 -15.76 8.60 -2.55
C ARG A 509 -14.90 8.29 -1.34
N GLY A 510 -15.52 7.80 -0.28
CA GLY A 510 -14.80 7.31 0.88
C GLY A 510 -14.27 5.89 0.70
N ALA A 511 -13.49 5.43 1.65
CA ALA A 511 -12.93 4.09 1.64
C ALA A 511 -14.03 3.02 1.79
N GLU A 512 -13.85 1.89 1.08
CA GLU A 512 -14.73 0.73 1.15
C GLU A 512 -14.67 0.07 2.54
N ARG A 513 -15.82 -0.27 3.10
CA ARG A 513 -15.91 -1.19 4.24
C ARG A 513 -16.64 -2.45 3.84
N ARG A 514 -16.02 -3.59 4.11
CA ARG A 514 -16.59 -4.90 3.78
C ARG A 514 -17.37 -5.49 4.94
N THR A 515 -18.42 -6.27 4.62
CA THR A 515 -19.14 -7.10 5.58
C THR A 515 -18.30 -8.33 5.93
N GLY A 516 -18.67 -9.05 6.97
CA GLY A 516 -18.27 -10.44 7.12
C GLY A 516 -18.77 -11.28 5.96
N ALA A 517 -18.07 -12.37 5.66
CA ALA A 517 -18.46 -13.35 4.65
C ALA A 517 -19.62 -14.23 5.14
N VAL A 518 -20.51 -14.60 4.21
CA VAL A 518 -21.62 -15.54 4.44
C VAL A 518 -21.66 -16.54 3.30
N ALA A 519 -21.51 -17.82 3.61
CA ALA A 519 -21.62 -18.89 2.62
C ALA A 519 -23.06 -19.02 2.13
N TYR A 520 -23.24 -19.07 0.80
CA TYR A 520 -24.53 -19.33 0.16
C TYR A 520 -24.32 -20.10 -1.15
N GLY A 521 -25.21 -21.06 -1.40
CA GLY A 521 -25.25 -21.90 -2.58
C GLY A 521 -25.72 -23.31 -2.23
N ASP A 522 -25.81 -24.16 -3.24
CA ASP A 522 -26.14 -25.56 -3.07
C ASP A 522 -24.92 -26.31 -2.49
N ASN A 523 -25.18 -27.41 -1.79
CA ASN A 523 -24.12 -28.24 -1.25
C ASN A 523 -23.23 -28.76 -2.36
N ILE A 524 -21.92 -28.86 -2.08
CA ILE A 524 -20.96 -29.51 -2.98
C ILE A 524 -21.32 -30.99 -3.08
N VAL A 525 -21.36 -31.49 -4.31
CA VAL A 525 -21.52 -32.93 -4.62
C VAL A 525 -20.36 -33.37 -5.49
N PRO A 526 -19.91 -34.64 -5.40
CA PRO A 526 -18.92 -35.17 -6.31
C PRO A 526 -19.40 -35.21 -7.79
N PRO A 527 -18.54 -34.98 -8.79
CA PRO A 527 -17.10 -34.71 -8.63
C PRO A 527 -16.81 -33.31 -8.16
N TYR A 528 -15.95 -33.19 -7.15
CA TYR A 528 -15.42 -31.91 -6.68
C TYR A 528 -13.91 -31.89 -6.79
N TYR A 529 -13.36 -30.80 -7.28
CA TYR A 529 -11.94 -30.58 -7.45
C TYR A 529 -11.59 -29.15 -7.02
N GLU A 530 -10.61 -29.01 -6.13
CA GLU A 530 -10.05 -27.75 -5.67
C GLU A 530 -8.56 -27.73 -5.99
N ASP A 531 -8.10 -26.72 -6.72
CA ASP A 531 -6.70 -26.54 -7.12
C ASP A 531 -6.02 -25.34 -6.47
N PHE A 532 -6.73 -24.66 -5.58
CA PHE A 532 -6.26 -23.44 -4.88
C PHE A 532 -5.69 -22.38 -5.83
N SER A 533 -6.20 -22.31 -7.06
CA SER A 533 -5.75 -21.34 -8.07
C SER A 533 -6.13 -19.90 -7.69
N LEU A 534 -7.11 -19.74 -6.79
CA LEU A 534 -7.61 -18.46 -6.30
C LEU A 534 -7.57 -18.44 -4.76
N GLU A 535 -7.30 -17.27 -4.20
CA GLU A 535 -7.33 -17.06 -2.74
C GLU A 535 -8.69 -17.38 -2.14
N GLU A 536 -9.77 -17.00 -2.84
CA GLU A 536 -11.16 -17.21 -2.40
C GLU A 536 -11.54 -18.68 -2.26
N SER A 537 -10.81 -19.59 -2.89
CA SER A 537 -11.02 -21.03 -2.71
C SER A 537 -10.76 -21.46 -1.27
N LEU A 538 -9.73 -20.91 -0.64
CA LEU A 538 -9.39 -21.23 0.75
C LEU A 538 -10.44 -20.73 1.74
N ASP A 539 -11.16 -19.66 1.40
CA ASP A 539 -12.21 -19.07 2.25
C ASP A 539 -13.37 -20.04 2.54
N LEU A 540 -13.58 -21.05 1.69
CA LEU A 540 -14.59 -22.09 1.92
C LEU A 540 -14.13 -23.18 2.89
N PHE A 541 -12.83 -23.31 3.12
CA PHE A 541 -12.26 -24.26 4.05
C PHE A 541 -12.37 -23.76 5.49
N ASN A 542 -12.63 -24.67 6.42
CA ASN A 542 -12.56 -24.37 7.83
C ASN A 542 -11.14 -24.60 8.33
N ILE A 543 -10.49 -23.52 8.76
CA ILE A 543 -9.12 -23.53 9.29
C ILE A 543 -9.22 -23.47 10.80
N ILE A 544 -8.61 -24.43 11.49
CA ILE A 544 -8.61 -24.52 12.94
C ILE A 544 -7.17 -24.53 13.43
N ASP A 545 -6.81 -23.52 14.23
CA ASP A 545 -5.57 -23.40 14.99
C ASP A 545 -5.81 -24.00 16.39
N GLU A 546 -5.44 -25.29 16.58
CA GLU A 546 -5.69 -26.01 17.85
C GLU A 546 -4.75 -25.55 18.98
N ASN A 547 -3.54 -25.11 18.63
CA ASN A 547 -2.56 -24.68 19.63
C ASN A 547 -2.63 -23.19 19.95
N GLY A 548 -3.43 -22.39 19.22
CA GLY A 548 -3.69 -20.98 19.43
C GLY A 548 -2.47 -20.08 19.28
N ASP A 549 -1.61 -20.35 18.31
CA ASP A 549 -0.36 -19.64 18.12
C ASP A 549 -0.37 -18.62 16.96
N ASP A 550 -1.53 -18.46 16.30
CA ASP A 550 -1.76 -17.58 15.13
C ASP A 550 -0.96 -17.97 13.87
N ASN A 551 -0.22 -19.11 13.90
CA ASN A 551 0.50 -19.64 12.76
C ASN A 551 -0.29 -20.79 12.15
N THR A 552 -1.12 -20.48 11.16
CA THR A 552 -2.08 -21.44 10.59
C THR A 552 -2.07 -21.45 9.05
N TRP A 553 -2.90 -22.28 8.46
CA TRP A 553 -3.02 -22.41 7.00
C TRP A 553 -3.38 -21.10 6.32
N LYS A 554 -2.72 -20.81 5.20
CA LYS A 554 -2.88 -19.59 4.39
C LYS A 554 -2.85 -19.95 2.90
N TRP A 555 -3.29 -19.03 2.07
CA TRP A 555 -3.11 -19.14 0.62
C TRP A 555 -1.76 -18.56 0.19
N HIS A 556 -1.09 -19.21 -0.78
CA HIS A 556 0.20 -18.79 -1.32
C HIS A 556 0.08 -18.38 -2.79
N GLU A 557 0.14 -17.09 -3.08
CA GLU A 557 -0.02 -16.52 -4.43
C GLU A 557 0.90 -17.15 -5.48
N GLY A 558 2.20 -17.20 -5.22
CA GLY A 558 3.20 -17.66 -6.20
C GLY A 558 3.23 -19.18 -6.42
N LYS A 559 2.49 -19.97 -5.62
CA LYS A 559 2.42 -21.44 -5.73
C LYS A 559 1.01 -21.94 -6.02
N HIS A 560 0.00 -21.06 -5.91
CA HIS A 560 -1.41 -21.45 -6.06
C HIS A 560 -1.74 -22.69 -5.22
N SER A 561 -1.55 -22.57 -3.92
CA SER A 561 -1.69 -23.70 -2.97
C SER A 561 -2.13 -23.21 -1.61
N ALA A 562 -2.83 -24.03 -0.85
CA ALA A 562 -2.88 -23.84 0.59
C ALA A 562 -1.52 -24.17 1.18
N TYR A 563 -0.97 -23.33 2.05
CA TYR A 563 0.30 -23.59 2.69
C TYR A 563 0.24 -23.36 4.20
N TYR A 564 1.04 -24.14 4.92
CA TYR A 564 1.29 -23.97 6.34
C TYR A 564 2.67 -23.35 6.52
N PRO A 565 2.79 -22.15 7.14
CA PRO A 565 4.07 -21.45 7.27
C PRO A 565 4.96 -22.08 8.32
N ALA A 566 6.28 -21.93 8.13
CA ALA A 566 7.28 -22.38 9.10
C ALA A 566 7.15 -21.66 10.44
N SER A 567 7.37 -22.38 11.54
CA SER A 567 7.47 -21.80 12.89
C SER A 567 8.77 -22.22 13.57
N SER A 568 9.56 -21.25 14.00
CA SER A 568 10.81 -21.51 14.74
C SER A 568 10.58 -21.86 16.22
N SER A 569 9.42 -21.54 16.77
CA SER A 569 9.14 -21.60 18.22
C SER A 569 8.12 -22.64 18.61
N LYS A 570 7.16 -22.96 17.74
CA LYS A 570 6.03 -23.85 18.02
C LYS A 570 5.98 -25.03 17.05
N ALA A 571 5.47 -26.15 17.49
CA ALA A 571 5.10 -27.26 16.64
C ALA A 571 3.74 -26.98 15.98
N ALA A 572 3.51 -27.50 14.78
CA ALA A 572 2.24 -27.39 14.10
C ALA A 572 1.16 -28.27 14.78
N ASP A 573 -0.04 -27.72 14.90
CA ASP A 573 -1.24 -28.40 15.37
C ASP A 573 -2.49 -27.73 14.76
N ASP A 574 -2.59 -27.78 13.41
CA ASP A 574 -3.55 -26.99 12.66
C ASP A 574 -4.24 -27.80 11.57
N TRP A 575 -5.54 -27.59 11.46
CA TRP A 575 -6.38 -28.30 10.50
C TRP A 575 -6.80 -27.44 9.34
N LEU A 576 -6.76 -28.02 8.13
CA LEU A 576 -7.38 -27.52 6.91
C LEU A 576 -8.53 -28.47 6.56
N ILE A 577 -9.78 -28.06 6.79
CA ILE A 577 -10.97 -28.90 6.64
C ILE A 577 -11.78 -28.43 5.44
N THR A 578 -12.15 -29.35 4.54
CA THR A 578 -12.95 -29.05 3.35
C THR A 578 -14.32 -28.48 3.72
N PRO A 579 -14.97 -27.72 2.81
CA PRO A 579 -16.40 -27.44 2.96
C PRO A 579 -17.23 -28.73 2.97
N ALA A 580 -18.51 -28.59 3.34
CA ALA A 580 -19.46 -29.71 3.38
C ALA A 580 -19.66 -30.33 1.99
N ILE A 581 -19.41 -31.62 1.84
CA ILE A 581 -19.60 -32.38 0.60
C ILE A 581 -20.71 -33.41 0.84
N GLN A 582 -21.75 -33.41 -0.01
CA GLN A 582 -22.85 -34.36 0.12
C GLN A 582 -22.53 -35.66 -0.63
N LEU A 583 -22.57 -36.79 0.08
CA LEU A 583 -22.33 -38.13 -0.48
C LEU A 583 -23.64 -38.92 -0.49
N GLU A 584 -23.88 -39.66 -1.56
CA GLU A 584 -25.04 -40.54 -1.72
C GLU A 584 -24.85 -41.86 -0.93
N ALA A 585 -25.98 -42.52 -0.67
CA ALA A 585 -25.99 -43.84 -0.02
C ALA A 585 -25.51 -44.92 -0.94
N ASN A 586 -24.78 -45.88 -0.39
CA ASN A 586 -24.27 -47.08 -1.11
C ASN A 586 -23.37 -46.74 -2.30
N HIS A 587 -22.59 -45.66 -2.22
CA HIS A 587 -21.60 -45.26 -3.23
C HIS A 587 -20.17 -45.41 -2.71
N SER A 588 -19.25 -45.51 -3.66
CA SER A 588 -17.81 -45.51 -3.43
C SER A 588 -17.21 -44.27 -4.02
N TYR A 589 -16.39 -43.57 -3.25
CA TYR A 589 -15.74 -42.37 -3.66
C TYR A 589 -14.23 -42.48 -3.60
N LYS A 590 -13.54 -42.03 -4.66
CA LYS A 590 -12.10 -41.82 -4.62
C LYS A 590 -11.85 -40.40 -4.07
N VAL A 591 -11.12 -40.34 -2.97
CA VAL A 591 -10.65 -39.06 -2.37
C VAL A 591 -9.14 -39.01 -2.62
N SER A 592 -8.64 -37.84 -3.04
CA SER A 592 -7.21 -37.59 -3.19
C SER A 592 -6.83 -36.17 -2.92
N PHE A 593 -5.60 -35.97 -2.48
CA PHE A 593 -4.98 -34.67 -2.39
C PHE A 593 -3.49 -34.75 -2.71
N THR A 594 -2.90 -33.63 -3.17
CA THR A 594 -1.47 -33.56 -3.48
C THR A 594 -0.80 -32.63 -2.51
N ALA A 595 0.26 -33.10 -1.85
CA ALA A 595 1.01 -32.31 -0.89
C ALA A 595 2.51 -32.53 -0.98
N ARG A 596 3.29 -31.58 -0.49
CA ARG A 596 4.75 -31.69 -0.37
C ARG A 596 5.28 -30.81 0.74
N SER A 597 6.49 -31.09 1.21
CA SER A 597 7.33 -30.17 1.96
C SER A 597 8.02 -29.21 1.01
N SER A 598 8.39 -28.01 1.48
CA SER A 598 9.22 -27.08 0.70
C SER A 598 10.67 -27.57 0.59
N SER A 599 11.15 -28.40 1.53
CA SER A 599 12.54 -28.83 1.66
C SER A 599 12.67 -30.31 1.96
N ALA A 600 13.63 -30.97 1.33
CA ALA A 600 14.00 -32.34 1.66
C ALA A 600 14.83 -32.44 2.97
N TYR A 601 15.44 -31.33 3.39
CA TYR A 601 16.28 -31.29 4.60
C TYR A 601 15.44 -31.10 5.89
N PHE A 602 14.27 -30.44 5.75
CA PHE A 602 13.33 -30.17 6.83
C PHE A 602 11.95 -30.74 6.45
N PRO A 603 11.81 -32.10 6.43
CA PRO A 603 10.59 -32.72 5.95
C PRO A 603 9.44 -32.52 6.93
N GLU A 604 8.42 -31.87 6.46
CA GLU A 604 7.16 -31.61 7.15
C GLU A 604 6.36 -32.90 7.39
N LYS A 605 5.45 -32.85 8.36
CA LYS A 605 4.57 -33.97 8.68
C LYS A 605 3.11 -33.57 8.63
N ILE A 606 2.29 -34.44 8.06
CA ILE A 606 0.84 -34.33 8.08
C ILE A 606 0.19 -35.62 8.48
N GLU A 607 -1.06 -35.55 8.93
CA GLU A 607 -2.02 -36.69 8.88
C GLU A 607 -3.31 -36.22 8.17
N ALA A 608 -4.19 -37.13 7.77
CA ALA A 608 -5.48 -36.75 7.24
C ALA A 608 -6.58 -37.69 7.78
N LYS A 609 -7.72 -37.07 8.08
CA LYS A 609 -8.91 -37.73 8.63
C LYS A 609 -10.17 -37.19 7.94
N TRP A 610 -11.27 -37.95 8.06
CA TRP A 610 -12.57 -37.50 7.58
C TRP A 610 -13.67 -37.80 8.58
N GLY A 611 -14.80 -37.10 8.44
CA GLY A 611 -15.95 -37.24 9.32
C GLY A 611 -17.21 -36.60 8.74
N ASN A 612 -18.22 -36.40 9.59
CA ASN A 612 -19.53 -35.87 9.19
C ASN A 612 -19.84 -34.48 9.69
N LYS A 613 -18.89 -33.82 10.34
CA LYS A 613 -18.92 -32.41 10.78
C LYS A 613 -17.52 -31.78 10.60
N ASP A 614 -17.51 -30.48 10.54
CA ASP A 614 -16.34 -29.60 10.36
C ASP A 614 -15.54 -29.31 11.65
N LYS A 615 -15.63 -30.21 12.63
CA LYS A 615 -14.93 -30.08 13.93
C LYS A 615 -13.95 -31.21 14.12
N VAL A 616 -12.81 -30.94 14.69
CA VAL A 616 -11.70 -31.88 14.89
C VAL A 616 -12.17 -33.17 15.56
N GLU A 617 -12.96 -33.07 16.64
CA GLU A 617 -13.49 -34.20 17.37
C GLU A 617 -14.42 -35.13 16.54
N ASN A 618 -14.92 -34.63 15.41
CA ASN A 618 -15.81 -35.40 14.52
C ASN A 618 -15.07 -36.01 13.32
N LEU A 619 -13.78 -35.68 13.11
CA LEU A 619 -12.92 -36.29 12.07
C LEU A 619 -12.32 -37.60 12.61
N THR A 620 -13.14 -38.59 12.80
CA THR A 620 -12.78 -39.85 13.49
C THR A 620 -12.23 -40.96 12.58
N ASN A 621 -12.44 -40.81 11.27
CA ASN A 621 -12.01 -41.86 10.30
C ASN A 621 -10.64 -41.47 9.75
N LYS A 622 -9.65 -42.32 9.99
CA LYS A 622 -8.29 -42.14 9.49
C LYS A 622 -8.23 -42.35 7.98
N PHE A 623 -7.62 -41.43 7.27
CA PHE A 623 -7.34 -41.53 5.84
C PHE A 623 -5.84 -41.70 5.59
N LEU A 624 -5.02 -40.83 6.15
CA LEU A 624 -3.56 -40.89 6.09
C LEU A 624 -3.01 -40.90 7.51
N ALA A 625 -2.13 -41.86 7.81
CA ALA A 625 -1.38 -41.84 9.07
C ALA A 625 -0.38 -40.66 9.07
N ALA A 626 0.11 -40.30 10.25
CA ALA A 626 1.21 -39.35 10.39
C ALA A 626 2.36 -39.68 9.43
N THR A 627 2.57 -38.86 8.44
CA THR A 627 3.45 -39.08 7.29
C THR A 627 4.39 -37.92 7.08
N LYS A 628 5.67 -38.20 6.88
CA LYS A 628 6.64 -37.21 6.41
C LYS A 628 6.45 -36.94 4.93
N LEU A 629 6.31 -35.67 4.57
CA LEU A 629 6.16 -35.21 3.20
C LEU A 629 7.50 -35.20 2.47
N PRO A 630 7.58 -35.67 1.24
CA PRO A 630 8.73 -35.41 0.36
C PRO A 630 8.72 -33.97 -0.13
N ALA A 631 9.86 -33.50 -0.65
CA ALA A 631 9.97 -32.17 -1.26
C ALA A 631 9.33 -32.12 -2.67
N THR A 632 9.02 -33.26 -3.27
CA THR A 632 8.32 -33.34 -4.55
C THR A 632 6.83 -33.55 -4.32
N SER A 633 6.00 -32.91 -5.17
CA SER A 633 4.54 -33.06 -5.15
C SER A 633 4.16 -34.56 -5.21
N THR A 634 3.44 -34.99 -4.19
CA THR A 634 3.03 -36.41 -4.04
C THR A 634 1.54 -36.47 -3.78
N THR A 635 0.84 -37.29 -4.57
CA THR A 635 -0.59 -37.51 -4.41
C THR A 635 -0.84 -38.65 -3.44
N TYR A 636 -1.70 -38.39 -2.45
CA TYR A 636 -2.23 -39.34 -1.50
C TYR A 636 -3.68 -39.62 -1.86
N ASP A 637 -4.04 -40.87 -2.06
CA ASP A 637 -5.39 -41.22 -2.41
C ASP A 637 -5.93 -42.42 -1.62
N GLY A 638 -7.25 -42.52 -1.56
CA GLY A 638 -7.94 -43.61 -0.87
C GLY A 638 -9.42 -43.66 -1.26
N THR A 639 -10.09 -44.70 -0.75
CA THR A 639 -11.50 -44.93 -1.05
C THR A 639 -12.36 -44.77 0.20
N VAL A 640 -13.45 -44.01 0.07
CA VAL A 640 -14.50 -43.85 1.07
C VAL A 640 -15.77 -44.51 0.53
N ASN A 641 -16.33 -45.45 1.30
CA ASN A 641 -17.60 -46.10 0.97
C ASN A 641 -18.70 -45.64 1.92
N THR A 642 -19.85 -45.30 1.38
CA THR A 642 -21.02 -44.87 2.16
C THR A 642 -22.06 -45.99 2.22
N THR A 643 -22.72 -46.19 3.35
CA THR A 643 -23.89 -47.05 3.51
C THR A 643 -25.19 -46.24 3.57
N ALA A 644 -25.10 -44.97 3.91
CA ALA A 644 -26.21 -44.00 3.94
C ALA A 644 -25.73 -42.66 3.36
N ALA A 645 -26.66 -41.88 2.86
CA ALA A 645 -26.36 -40.49 2.47
C ALA A 645 -25.87 -39.71 3.67
N GLN A 646 -24.80 -38.94 3.49
CA GLN A 646 -24.17 -38.21 4.58
C GLN A 646 -23.44 -36.97 4.08
N THR A 647 -23.26 -36.01 4.99
CA THR A 647 -22.30 -34.92 4.80
C THR A 647 -20.91 -35.42 5.11
N PHE A 648 -19.96 -35.05 4.29
CA PHE A 648 -18.55 -35.46 4.39
C PHE A 648 -17.67 -34.19 4.53
N TYR A 649 -16.75 -34.31 5.44
CA TYR A 649 -15.66 -33.33 5.63
C TYR A 649 -14.33 -34.07 5.66
N PHE A 650 -13.32 -33.49 5.00
CA PHE A 650 -11.97 -34.04 4.96
C PHE A 650 -11.00 -33.04 5.54
N GLY A 651 -10.25 -33.45 6.56
CA GLY A 651 -9.27 -32.60 7.24
C GLY A 651 -7.85 -33.06 6.98
N ILE A 652 -6.97 -32.13 6.62
CA ILE A 652 -5.52 -32.29 6.57
C ILE A 652 -4.96 -31.58 7.79
N HIS A 653 -4.24 -32.30 8.64
CA HIS A 653 -3.66 -31.84 9.89
C HIS A 653 -2.16 -31.65 9.74
N ALA A 654 -1.68 -30.45 9.91
CA ALA A 654 -0.26 -30.14 10.04
C ALA A 654 0.21 -30.56 11.44
N ILE A 655 1.22 -31.43 11.53
CA ILE A 655 1.76 -31.98 12.77
C ILE A 655 3.29 -31.98 12.81
N SER A 656 3.89 -31.02 12.15
CA SER A 656 5.35 -30.89 12.10
C SER A 656 5.93 -30.43 13.42
N ASP A 657 7.16 -30.83 13.68
CA ASP A 657 7.93 -30.31 14.81
C ASP A 657 8.27 -28.82 14.54
N LYS A 658 8.59 -28.07 15.59
CA LYS A 658 9.10 -26.69 15.44
C LYS A 658 10.40 -26.66 14.62
N ALA A 659 10.68 -25.50 14.01
CA ALA A 659 11.87 -25.26 13.20
C ALA A 659 11.97 -26.16 11.95
N MET A 660 10.82 -26.59 11.43
CA MET A 660 10.69 -27.17 10.09
C MET A 660 10.43 -26.07 9.06
N ASP A 661 10.12 -26.41 7.81
CA ASP A 661 9.94 -25.47 6.70
C ASP A 661 8.43 -25.27 6.40
N TYR A 662 8.00 -25.27 5.14
CA TYR A 662 6.62 -25.05 4.72
C TYR A 662 5.96 -26.34 4.22
N ILE A 663 4.65 -26.52 4.54
CA ILE A 663 3.80 -27.49 3.89
C ILE A 663 3.06 -26.82 2.75
N TYR A 664 2.94 -27.49 1.59
CA TYR A 664 2.06 -27.10 0.50
C TYR A 664 1.04 -28.19 0.22
N VAL A 665 -0.25 -27.82 0.14
CA VAL A 665 -1.34 -28.63 -0.37
C VAL A 665 -1.78 -28.01 -1.68
N GLU A 666 -1.55 -28.74 -2.79
CA GLU A 666 -1.67 -28.19 -4.15
C GLU A 666 -3.04 -28.45 -4.77
N ASN A 667 -3.71 -29.50 -4.33
CA ASN A 667 -5.09 -29.78 -4.75
C ASN A 667 -5.78 -30.74 -3.78
N PHE A 668 -7.11 -30.79 -3.91
CA PHE A 668 -7.98 -31.79 -3.29
C PHE A 668 -9.03 -32.23 -4.31
N SER A 669 -9.38 -33.52 -4.33
CA SER A 669 -10.48 -33.97 -5.15
C SER A 669 -11.26 -35.14 -4.51
N ILE A 670 -12.54 -35.21 -4.84
CA ILE A 670 -13.40 -36.36 -4.55
C ILE A 670 -14.25 -36.68 -5.78
N VAL A 671 -14.21 -37.92 -6.21
CA VAL A 671 -14.88 -38.41 -7.41
C VAL A 671 -15.73 -39.61 -7.05
N ASP A 672 -16.96 -39.67 -7.54
CA ASP A 672 -17.85 -40.81 -7.39
C ASP A 672 -17.43 -41.97 -8.33
N ASN A 673 -17.09 -43.10 -7.76
CA ASN A 673 -16.80 -44.35 -8.51
C ASN A 673 -18.10 -45.09 -8.85
N GLY A 674 -19.24 -44.65 -8.36
CA GLY A 674 -20.54 -45.24 -8.57
C GLY A 674 -21.05 -46.10 -7.42
N HIS A 675 -22.26 -46.62 -7.61
CA HIS A 675 -22.95 -47.42 -6.61
C HIS A 675 -22.18 -48.71 -6.30
N LEU A 676 -22.07 -49.08 -5.02
CA LEU A 676 -21.24 -50.19 -4.53
C LEU A 676 -21.51 -51.53 -5.23
N ASN A 677 -22.75 -51.77 -5.66
CA ASN A 677 -23.14 -52.98 -6.37
C ASN A 677 -23.06 -52.89 -7.91
N ALA A 678 -22.75 -51.70 -8.44
CA ALA A 678 -22.56 -51.54 -9.88
C ALA A 678 -21.29 -52.27 -10.35
N PRO A 679 -21.20 -52.63 -11.64
CA PRO A 679 -19.94 -53.15 -12.21
C PRO A 679 -18.80 -52.16 -11.99
N ALA A 680 -17.63 -52.67 -11.66
CA ALA A 680 -16.41 -51.85 -11.62
C ALA A 680 -16.06 -51.32 -13.02
N ALA A 681 -15.12 -50.38 -13.10
CA ALA A 681 -14.69 -49.83 -14.38
C ALA A 681 -14.18 -50.91 -15.33
N VAL A 682 -14.47 -50.74 -16.61
CA VAL A 682 -13.90 -51.59 -17.67
C VAL A 682 -12.39 -51.40 -17.73
N GLU A 683 -11.67 -52.47 -18.02
CA GLU A 683 -10.21 -52.46 -18.08
C GLU A 683 -9.71 -52.56 -19.52
N ASN A 684 -8.47 -52.16 -19.75
CA ASN A 684 -7.75 -52.33 -21.01
C ASN A 684 -8.50 -51.75 -22.22
N VAL A 685 -9.13 -50.59 -22.04
CA VAL A 685 -9.80 -49.87 -23.15
C VAL A 685 -8.76 -49.44 -24.17
N LYS A 686 -8.88 -49.95 -25.39
CA LYS A 686 -8.02 -49.60 -26.51
C LYS A 686 -8.87 -49.20 -27.71
N ILE A 687 -8.58 -48.06 -28.28
CA ILE A 687 -9.20 -47.54 -29.50
C ILE A 687 -8.14 -47.58 -30.59
N THR A 688 -8.44 -48.28 -31.68
CA THR A 688 -7.55 -48.41 -32.84
C THR A 688 -8.31 -47.93 -34.07
N PRO A 689 -7.87 -46.82 -34.72
CA PRO A 689 -8.48 -46.37 -35.98
C PRO A 689 -8.42 -47.46 -37.03
N ASP A 690 -9.48 -47.61 -37.82
CA ASP A 690 -9.48 -48.52 -38.98
C ASP A 690 -8.62 -47.87 -40.09
N GLN A 691 -7.61 -48.63 -40.53
CA GLN A 691 -6.67 -48.14 -41.55
C GLN A 691 -7.25 -48.12 -42.96
N THR A 692 -8.37 -48.83 -43.15
CA THR A 692 -8.99 -49.03 -44.48
C THR A 692 -10.30 -48.27 -44.64
N THR A 693 -10.98 -47.91 -43.54
CA THR A 693 -12.28 -47.24 -43.59
C THR A 693 -12.22 -45.95 -42.81
N ALA A 694 -12.38 -44.82 -43.51
CA ALA A 694 -12.42 -43.49 -42.90
C ALA A 694 -13.51 -43.39 -41.79
N LEU A 695 -13.18 -42.72 -40.71
CA LEU A 695 -14.07 -42.43 -39.56
C LEU A 695 -14.55 -43.72 -38.81
N LYS A 696 -13.90 -44.85 -39.00
CA LYS A 696 -14.15 -46.09 -38.28
C LYS A 696 -13.02 -46.38 -37.28
N ALA A 697 -13.37 -46.89 -36.12
CA ALA A 697 -12.41 -47.34 -35.13
C ALA A 697 -12.87 -48.69 -34.52
N ASN A 698 -11.89 -49.51 -34.16
CA ASN A 698 -12.11 -50.73 -33.38
C ASN A 698 -11.88 -50.40 -31.91
N ILE A 699 -12.82 -50.76 -31.06
CA ILE A 699 -12.74 -50.57 -29.62
C ILE A 699 -12.70 -51.94 -28.97
N SER A 700 -11.69 -52.19 -28.17
CA SER A 700 -11.56 -53.39 -27.34
C SER A 700 -11.43 -53.00 -25.88
N PHE A 701 -11.99 -53.80 -25.01
CA PHE A 701 -11.96 -53.64 -23.56
C PHE A 701 -12.19 -54.96 -22.87
N ARG A 702 -11.85 -55.02 -21.57
CA ARG A 702 -12.14 -56.16 -20.72
C ARG A 702 -13.30 -55.83 -19.80
N LEU A 703 -14.30 -56.69 -19.75
CA LEU A 703 -15.41 -56.55 -18.83
C LEU A 703 -14.96 -56.74 -17.38
N PRO A 704 -15.51 -55.98 -16.43
CA PRO A 704 -15.21 -56.15 -15.02
C PRO A 704 -15.77 -57.48 -14.52
N THR A 705 -15.03 -58.13 -13.64
CA THR A 705 -15.43 -59.37 -12.94
C THR A 705 -15.86 -59.05 -11.50
N LYS A 706 -15.75 -57.80 -11.09
CA LYS A 706 -16.08 -57.33 -9.74
C LYS A 706 -17.03 -56.14 -9.80
N THR A 707 -17.76 -55.93 -8.71
CA THR A 707 -18.50 -54.69 -8.46
C THR A 707 -17.55 -53.59 -8.02
N VAL A 708 -18.03 -52.36 -7.97
CA VAL A 708 -17.32 -51.20 -7.41
C VAL A 708 -16.83 -51.48 -5.98
N ALA A 709 -17.60 -52.20 -5.17
CA ALA A 709 -17.20 -52.65 -3.82
C ALA A 709 -16.20 -53.83 -3.80
N GLY A 710 -15.72 -54.29 -4.94
CA GLY A 710 -14.75 -55.40 -5.02
C GLY A 710 -15.38 -56.80 -4.87
N LYS A 711 -16.71 -56.93 -4.72
CA LYS A 711 -17.41 -58.20 -4.66
C LYS A 711 -17.47 -58.83 -6.04
N THR A 712 -17.57 -60.16 -6.13
CA THR A 712 -17.76 -60.88 -7.41
C THR A 712 -19.02 -60.37 -8.12
N LEU A 713 -18.87 -60.00 -9.38
CA LEU A 713 -19.98 -59.59 -10.24
C LEU A 713 -20.64 -60.82 -10.86
N ALA A 714 -21.95 -60.95 -10.69
CA ALA A 714 -22.68 -62.13 -11.19
C ALA A 714 -22.72 -62.17 -12.72
N ALA A 715 -23.05 -61.09 -13.38
CA ALA A 715 -23.04 -60.95 -14.84
C ALA A 715 -23.06 -59.45 -15.23
N VAL A 716 -22.52 -59.15 -16.39
CA VAL A 716 -22.75 -57.86 -17.08
C VAL A 716 -23.87 -58.08 -18.08
N THR A 717 -25.00 -57.45 -17.89
CA THR A 717 -26.19 -57.64 -18.72
C THR A 717 -26.28 -56.74 -19.93
N LYS A 718 -25.52 -55.61 -19.91
CA LYS A 718 -25.52 -54.64 -21.01
C LYS A 718 -24.20 -53.83 -21.01
N VAL A 719 -23.68 -53.61 -22.20
CA VAL A 719 -22.55 -52.70 -22.43
C VAL A 719 -22.98 -51.62 -23.41
N VAL A 720 -22.78 -50.36 -23.05
CA VAL A 720 -23.10 -49.22 -23.90
C VAL A 720 -21.79 -48.48 -24.22
N VAL A 721 -21.52 -48.29 -25.51
CA VAL A 721 -20.39 -47.51 -26.00
C VAL A 721 -20.93 -46.13 -26.43
N THR A 722 -20.41 -45.10 -25.84
CA THR A 722 -20.77 -43.71 -26.16
C THR A 722 -19.60 -42.94 -26.73
N ARG A 723 -19.86 -41.94 -27.58
CA ARG A 723 -18.92 -40.94 -28.05
C ARG A 723 -19.55 -39.56 -27.83
N ASP A 724 -18.85 -38.70 -27.08
CA ASP A 724 -19.33 -37.34 -26.73
C ASP A 724 -20.76 -37.36 -26.13
N GLY A 725 -21.04 -38.33 -25.26
CA GLY A 725 -22.33 -38.55 -24.63
C GLY A 725 -23.42 -39.22 -25.50
N VAL A 726 -23.15 -39.48 -26.77
CA VAL A 726 -24.09 -40.12 -27.69
C VAL A 726 -23.81 -41.63 -27.80
N THR A 727 -24.80 -42.46 -27.59
CA THR A 727 -24.69 -43.93 -27.76
C THR A 727 -24.35 -44.25 -29.20
N VAL A 728 -23.22 -44.92 -29.43
CA VAL A 728 -22.78 -45.36 -30.74
C VAL A 728 -22.99 -46.89 -30.94
N LYS A 729 -23.02 -47.64 -29.85
CA LYS A 729 -23.25 -49.08 -29.89
C LYS A 729 -23.73 -49.61 -28.53
N GLU A 730 -24.62 -50.58 -28.58
CA GLU A 730 -25.04 -51.36 -27.40
C GLU A 730 -24.82 -52.84 -27.66
N PHE A 731 -24.48 -53.57 -26.60
CA PHE A 731 -24.36 -55.02 -26.56
C PHE A 731 -25.17 -55.53 -25.36
N GLY A 732 -26.02 -56.52 -25.55
CA GLY A 732 -26.82 -57.20 -24.54
C GLY A 732 -26.30 -58.59 -24.24
#